data_45dd6bcf39a95727e441b479d2b91f77
#
_entry.id   45dd6bcf39a95727e441b479d2b91f77
#
_cell.length_a   1.000
_cell.length_b   1.000
_cell.length_c   1.000
_cell.angle_alpha   90.00
_cell.angle_beta   90.00
_cell.angle_gamma   90.00
#
_symmetry.space_group_name_H-M   'P 1'
#
loop_
_entity.id
_entity.type
_entity.pdbx_description
1 polymer ?
#
loop_
_entity_poly.entity_id
_entity_poly.type
_entity_poly.pdbx_seq_one_letter_code
_entity_poly.pdbx_strand_id
1 'polypeptide(L)'
;MNEKKSFYVIGMSCAGCAANIQQALSERKGVIEARVNFAASDVIVEYNPTLVSDKDLQKTVQEAGYDLLLENETEPEQAEILQREAYDKLHRKTIGALLLSLPVFVIGMFFMHMPYGNWIMLVFTLPVLTIFGRRFFVNAWRQLKHGHANMDTLVAVSTGVAFLFSLFNTLYPQYWTNQGIEAHVYYEAVAVIIALILLGRLMESRAKANTSTAIRKLIGLQPQTVIRVAEDGSETEVPIKIVQAGDLLLVKPGDKIPVDGTVQEGHSFVDESMITGEPVPTEKVSGSKVFAGTINQKGSFRFMAEKVGNETLLAHIIKMVQEAQGSKASVQRLVDKIAGIFVPVVIGIAILTFGIWMFAGGEQAFTHALLTSVTVLVIACPCALGLATPTAIMVGIGKGAQHNILIKDAESLEMLYRVRAIVLDKTGTITEGRPEVRDILWHPDAEERKWMPVLLHLESKSEHPLAEAVVKYLIEKGIRSSLSGTFESLTGQGVKGTVDGETYWIGNYRLLEANGILRTEEQREQADSLQLSGTTVVYFANRRQVLALIALADRIKAGSESAVHQLQAQGIEVYMLTGDNAVTARAVADRIGIKHYRAEMMPSDKSDFIKELQSQGKWVAMVGDGINDSQALAQADVSIAMGQGTDIAMDVAKITLITSDLNTIPKAVALSRQTAAAIRQNLFWAFIYNLIGIPLAAGILYPCCGFLLNPMIAAAAMAFSSVSVVGNSLRIKAKKI
;
A
#
# COMPACT_ATOMS: atom_id res chain seq x y z
N MET A 1 28.02 4.17 -1.04
CA MET A 1 26.56 4.41 -1.13
C MET A 1 25.86 3.24 -0.45
N ASN A 2 24.82 3.51 0.31
CA ASN A 2 24.01 2.44 0.88
C ASN A 2 23.16 1.81 -0.21
N GLU A 3 22.94 0.52 -0.11
CA GLU A 3 22.12 -0.25 -1.04
C GLU A 3 20.85 -0.74 -0.33
N LYS A 4 19.71 -0.62 -0.99
CA LYS A 4 18.42 -1.10 -0.45
C LYS A 4 17.92 -2.22 -1.35
N LYS A 5 17.85 -3.45 -0.80
CA LYS A 5 17.40 -4.64 -1.53
C LYS A 5 16.27 -5.35 -0.80
N SER A 6 15.43 -6.01 -1.57
CA SER A 6 14.38 -6.90 -1.06
C SER A 6 14.76 -8.35 -1.35
N PHE A 7 14.64 -9.21 -0.33
CA PHE A 7 14.95 -10.63 -0.45
C PHE A 7 13.76 -11.46 0.03
N TYR A 8 13.50 -12.57 -0.64
CA TYR A 8 12.49 -13.53 -0.20
C TYR A 8 13.02 -14.42 0.92
N VAL A 9 12.23 -14.59 1.98
CA VAL A 9 12.61 -15.38 3.16
C VAL A 9 11.85 -16.69 3.19
N ILE A 10 12.58 -17.79 3.22
CA ILE A 10 12.03 -19.13 3.34
C ILE A 10 11.97 -19.52 4.82
N GLY A 11 10.86 -20.12 5.23
CA GLY A 11 10.75 -20.73 6.56
C GLY A 11 10.05 -19.88 7.61
N MET A 12 9.66 -18.62 7.32
CA MET A 12 8.82 -17.84 8.23
C MET A 12 7.44 -18.47 8.41
N SER A 13 7.06 -18.72 9.65
CA SER A 13 5.78 -19.36 9.99
C SER A 13 4.94 -18.59 11.01
N CYS A 14 5.48 -17.47 11.54
CA CYS A 14 4.79 -16.66 12.54
C CYS A 14 5.41 -15.24 12.60
N ALA A 15 4.66 -14.28 13.17
CA ALA A 15 5.14 -12.92 13.39
C ALA A 15 6.42 -12.87 14.27
N GLY A 16 6.53 -13.74 15.26
CA GLY A 16 7.74 -13.88 16.08
C GLY A 16 8.96 -14.30 15.25
N CYS A 17 8.76 -15.14 14.20
CA CYS A 17 9.84 -15.49 13.28
C CYS A 17 10.34 -14.27 12.51
N ALA A 18 9.42 -13.41 12.04
CA ALA A 18 9.76 -12.18 11.36
C ALA A 18 10.52 -11.20 12.28
N ALA A 19 10.11 -11.08 13.54
CA ALA A 19 10.79 -10.26 14.52
C ALA A 19 12.22 -10.75 14.78
N ASN A 20 12.44 -12.05 14.90
CA ASN A 20 13.76 -12.65 15.11
C ASN A 20 14.70 -12.41 13.92
N ILE A 21 14.22 -12.59 12.69
CA ILE A 21 14.99 -12.31 11.47
C ILE A 21 15.36 -10.82 11.40
N GLN A 22 14.39 -9.95 11.68
CA GLN A 22 14.63 -8.51 11.69
C GLN A 22 15.69 -8.12 12.71
N GLN A 23 15.62 -8.68 13.93
CA GLN A 23 16.59 -8.43 14.98
C GLN A 23 17.98 -8.93 14.57
N ALA A 24 18.09 -10.18 14.11
CA ALA A 24 19.36 -10.77 13.70
C ALA A 24 20.05 -9.96 12.59
N LEU A 25 19.28 -9.47 11.61
CA LEU A 25 19.81 -8.61 10.55
C LEU A 25 20.19 -7.22 11.07
N SER A 26 19.39 -6.62 11.95
CA SER A 26 19.63 -5.27 12.48
C SER A 26 20.85 -5.23 13.42
N GLU A 27 21.20 -6.33 14.07
CA GLU A 27 22.39 -6.46 14.93
C GLU A 27 23.69 -6.66 14.13
N ARG A 28 23.57 -6.95 12.81
CA ARG A 28 24.74 -7.15 11.95
C ARG A 28 25.43 -5.82 11.63
N LYS A 29 26.73 -5.74 11.88
CA LYS A 29 27.52 -4.55 11.51
C LYS A 29 27.47 -4.34 9.99
N GLY A 30 27.10 -3.13 9.55
CA GLY A 30 26.96 -2.76 8.14
C GLY A 30 25.51 -2.78 7.63
N VAL A 31 24.56 -3.33 8.38
CA VAL A 31 23.12 -3.16 8.14
C VAL A 31 22.66 -1.88 8.84
N ILE A 32 21.96 -1.03 8.11
CA ILE A 32 21.41 0.24 8.59
C ILE A 32 19.98 0.01 9.07
N GLU A 33 19.19 -0.64 8.24
CA GLU A 33 17.81 -0.97 8.56
C GLU A 33 17.42 -2.32 7.93
N ALA A 34 16.66 -3.14 8.67
CA ALA A 34 16.03 -4.34 8.17
C ALA A 34 14.53 -4.32 8.50
N ARG A 35 13.68 -4.51 7.51
CA ARG A 35 12.22 -4.57 7.65
C ARG A 35 11.71 -5.89 7.10
N VAL A 36 11.23 -6.74 7.99
CA VAL A 36 10.70 -8.06 7.62
C VAL A 36 9.19 -8.02 7.55
N ASN A 37 8.62 -8.44 6.42
CA ASN A 37 7.19 -8.59 6.23
C ASN A 37 6.82 -10.07 6.26
N PHE A 38 6.15 -10.48 7.33
CA PHE A 38 5.67 -11.83 7.49
C PHE A 38 4.60 -12.24 6.46
N ALA A 39 3.74 -11.30 6.04
CA ALA A 39 2.64 -11.61 5.14
C ALA A 39 3.11 -11.79 3.68
N ALA A 40 4.07 -10.98 3.23
CA ALA A 40 4.69 -11.11 1.91
C ALA A 40 5.82 -12.15 1.89
N SER A 41 6.30 -12.57 3.07
CA SER A 41 7.46 -13.45 3.24
C SER A 41 8.76 -12.88 2.66
N ASP A 42 8.93 -11.57 2.75
CA ASP A 42 10.11 -10.85 2.29
C ASP A 42 10.80 -10.05 3.40
N VAL A 43 12.04 -9.64 3.15
CA VAL A 43 12.79 -8.70 3.97
C VAL A 43 13.41 -7.63 3.10
N ILE A 44 13.20 -6.38 3.44
CA ILE A 44 13.88 -5.24 2.85
C ILE A 44 15.04 -4.88 3.77
N VAL A 45 16.26 -4.90 3.23
CA VAL A 45 17.48 -4.57 3.97
C VAL A 45 18.17 -3.38 3.32
N GLU A 46 18.43 -2.35 4.12
CA GLU A 46 19.31 -1.26 3.76
C GLU A 46 20.68 -1.49 4.43
N TYR A 47 21.73 -1.63 3.64
CA TYR A 47 23.06 -2.01 4.11
C TYR A 47 24.15 -1.36 3.28
N ASN A 48 25.36 -1.36 3.85
CA ASN A 48 26.56 -0.90 3.15
C ASN A 48 27.24 -2.09 2.46
N PRO A 49 27.24 -2.17 1.10
CA PRO A 49 27.77 -3.32 0.36
C PRO A 49 29.29 -3.51 0.49
N THR A 50 30.00 -2.49 0.98
CA THR A 50 31.45 -2.62 1.27
C THR A 50 31.73 -3.32 2.59
N LEU A 51 30.77 -3.42 3.51
CA LEU A 51 30.89 -4.03 4.83
C LEU A 51 30.19 -5.39 4.93
N VAL A 52 29.10 -5.58 4.19
CA VAL A 52 28.27 -6.79 4.24
C VAL A 52 27.86 -7.17 2.82
N SER A 53 28.08 -8.42 2.44
CA SER A 53 27.62 -8.96 1.17
C SER A 53 26.23 -9.63 1.30
N ASP A 54 25.54 -9.84 0.17
CA ASP A 54 24.27 -10.58 0.12
C ASP A 54 24.40 -11.97 0.76
N LYS A 55 25.54 -12.64 0.56
CA LYS A 55 25.85 -13.94 1.17
C LYS A 55 25.99 -13.86 2.69
N ASP A 56 26.51 -12.75 3.23
CA ASP A 56 26.60 -12.55 4.67
C ASP A 56 25.23 -12.34 5.29
N LEU A 57 24.33 -11.62 4.59
CA LEU A 57 22.94 -11.47 4.99
C LEU A 57 22.23 -12.83 5.01
N GLN A 58 22.41 -13.64 3.95
CA GLN A 58 21.87 -15.00 3.86
C GLN A 58 22.37 -15.86 5.03
N LYS A 59 23.67 -15.84 5.32
CA LYS A 59 24.26 -16.61 6.43
C LYS A 59 23.67 -16.19 7.78
N THR A 60 23.50 -14.88 8.01
CA THR A 60 22.87 -14.37 9.25
C THR A 60 21.45 -14.89 9.43
N VAL A 61 20.67 -14.92 8.34
CA VAL A 61 19.30 -15.45 8.35
C VAL A 61 19.30 -16.98 8.54
N GLN A 62 20.27 -17.70 7.96
CA GLN A 62 20.44 -19.14 8.15
C GLN A 62 20.83 -19.49 9.59
N GLU A 63 21.67 -18.72 10.22
CA GLU A 63 22.04 -18.87 11.64
C GLU A 63 20.82 -18.66 12.55
N ALA A 64 19.91 -17.73 12.20
CA ALA A 64 18.63 -17.56 12.87
C ALA A 64 17.62 -18.70 12.61
N GLY A 65 17.95 -19.65 11.70
CA GLY A 65 17.15 -20.82 11.41
C GLY A 65 16.16 -20.69 10.26
N TYR A 66 16.34 -19.69 9.40
CA TYR A 66 15.56 -19.41 8.19
C TYR A 66 16.49 -19.40 6.99
N ASP A 67 15.98 -19.14 5.78
CA ASP A 67 16.80 -19.00 4.59
C ASP A 67 16.40 -17.76 3.79
N LEU A 68 17.36 -17.20 3.03
CA LEU A 68 17.20 -15.99 2.26
C LEU A 68 17.60 -16.26 0.81
N LEU A 69 16.71 -15.98 -0.13
CA LEU A 69 17.00 -16.11 -1.56
C LEU A 69 17.73 -14.87 -2.07
N LEU A 70 18.86 -15.07 -2.75
CA LEU A 70 19.65 -14.00 -3.35
C LEU A 70 19.11 -13.63 -4.73
N GLU A 71 19.27 -12.36 -5.16
CA GLU A 71 18.71 -11.80 -6.40
C GLU A 71 19.08 -12.54 -7.69
N ASN A 72 20.22 -13.24 -7.73
CA ASN A 72 20.61 -14.04 -8.90
C ASN A 72 19.77 -15.31 -9.08
N GLU A 73 18.92 -15.64 -8.12
CA GLU A 73 18.05 -16.83 -8.13
C GLU A 73 16.56 -16.47 -8.18
N THR A 74 16.19 -15.18 -8.15
CA THR A 74 14.80 -14.76 -8.02
C THR A 74 14.28 -14.05 -9.25
N GLU A 75 14.02 -14.80 -10.32
CA GLU A 75 12.92 -14.42 -11.19
C GLU A 75 11.61 -14.52 -10.38
N PRO A 76 10.64 -13.59 -10.53
CA PRO A 76 9.34 -13.66 -9.84
C PRO A 76 8.65 -15.02 -9.99
N GLU A 77 8.89 -15.72 -11.10
CA GLU A 77 8.42 -17.07 -11.36
C GLU A 77 9.02 -18.11 -10.41
N GLN A 78 10.31 -18.00 -10.05
CA GLN A 78 10.95 -18.94 -9.13
C GLN A 78 10.46 -18.78 -7.70
N ALA A 79 10.21 -17.56 -7.25
CA ALA A 79 9.61 -17.30 -5.94
C ALA A 79 8.18 -17.90 -5.86
N GLU A 80 7.41 -17.84 -6.96
CA GLU A 80 6.09 -18.48 -7.05
C GLU A 80 6.18 -20.01 -7.02
N ILE A 81 7.12 -20.59 -7.73
CA ILE A 81 7.36 -22.06 -7.74
C ILE A 81 7.69 -22.52 -6.31
N LEU A 82 8.61 -21.85 -5.63
CA LEU A 82 9.00 -22.18 -4.25
C LEU A 82 7.85 -22.02 -3.25
N GLN A 83 7.01 -20.99 -3.41
CA GLN A 83 5.80 -20.83 -2.61
C GLN A 83 4.82 -21.98 -2.83
N ARG A 84 4.63 -22.38 -4.07
CA ARG A 84 3.74 -23.48 -4.44
C ARG A 84 4.25 -24.79 -3.91
N GLU A 85 5.56 -25.07 -4.04
CA GLU A 85 6.17 -26.26 -3.44
C GLU A 85 6.05 -26.30 -1.92
N ALA A 86 6.29 -25.15 -1.25
CA ALA A 86 6.13 -25.04 0.19
C ALA A 86 4.67 -25.27 0.61
N TYR A 87 3.70 -24.75 -0.15
CA TYR A 87 2.27 -24.99 0.07
C TYR A 87 1.91 -26.47 -0.13
N ASP A 88 2.35 -27.09 -1.21
CA ASP A 88 2.07 -28.50 -1.52
C ASP A 88 2.69 -29.42 -0.47
N LYS A 89 3.89 -29.11 0.01
CA LYS A 89 4.53 -29.83 1.11
C LYS A 89 3.76 -29.69 2.43
N LEU A 90 3.26 -28.48 2.73
CA LEU A 90 2.41 -28.24 3.89
C LEU A 90 1.08 -28.97 3.75
N HIS A 91 0.46 -28.94 2.58
CA HIS A 91 -0.79 -29.62 2.27
C HIS A 91 -0.69 -31.14 2.47
N ARG A 92 0.35 -31.78 1.91
CA ARG A 92 0.61 -33.21 2.09
C ARG A 92 0.83 -33.57 3.56
N LYS A 93 1.60 -32.74 4.30
CA LYS A 93 1.81 -32.94 5.74
C LYS A 93 0.52 -32.84 6.54
N THR A 94 -0.32 -31.83 6.23
CA THR A 94 -1.59 -31.64 6.91
C THR A 94 -2.54 -32.82 6.70
N ILE A 95 -2.67 -33.29 5.45
CA ILE A 95 -3.52 -34.47 5.15
C ILE A 95 -2.99 -35.70 5.86
N GLY A 96 -1.68 -35.95 5.82
CA GLY A 96 -1.07 -37.10 6.50
C GLY A 96 -1.29 -37.06 8.01
N ALA A 97 -1.13 -35.90 8.64
CA ALA A 97 -1.40 -35.71 10.06
C ALA A 97 -2.87 -35.95 10.40
N LEU A 98 -3.82 -35.42 9.61
CA LEU A 98 -5.25 -35.64 9.80
C LEU A 98 -5.64 -37.10 9.67
N LEU A 99 -5.15 -37.78 8.63
CA LEU A 99 -5.44 -39.20 8.41
C LEU A 99 -4.96 -40.11 9.56
N LEU A 100 -3.74 -39.83 10.09
CA LEU A 100 -3.20 -40.61 11.21
C LEU A 100 -3.82 -40.20 12.56
N SER A 101 -4.29 -38.97 12.71
CA SER A 101 -4.94 -38.50 13.93
C SER A 101 -6.39 -39.03 14.05
N LEU A 102 -7.04 -39.32 12.93
CA LEU A 102 -8.43 -39.78 12.92
C LEU A 102 -8.64 -41.09 13.70
N PRO A 103 -7.86 -42.19 13.49
CA PRO A 103 -7.98 -43.38 14.30
C PRO A 103 -7.71 -43.13 15.79
N VAL A 104 -6.70 -42.30 16.11
CA VAL A 104 -6.37 -41.96 17.49
C VAL A 104 -7.53 -41.24 18.17
N PHE A 105 -8.15 -40.27 17.45
CA PHE A 105 -9.33 -39.56 17.93
C PHE A 105 -10.53 -40.49 18.17
N VAL A 106 -10.82 -41.38 17.22
CA VAL A 106 -11.94 -42.32 17.33
C VAL A 106 -11.75 -43.29 18.52
N ILE A 107 -10.54 -43.85 18.69
CA ILE A 107 -10.23 -44.75 19.80
C ILE A 107 -10.32 -43.98 21.13
N GLY A 108 -9.70 -42.81 21.24
CA GLY A 108 -9.67 -42.02 22.47
C GLY A 108 -11.03 -41.47 22.91
N MET A 109 -11.98 -41.23 21.97
CA MET A 109 -13.29 -40.67 22.29
C MET A 109 -14.38 -41.75 22.46
N PHE A 110 -14.35 -42.83 21.68
CA PHE A 110 -15.45 -43.77 21.62
C PHE A 110 -15.09 -45.17 22.12
N PHE A 111 -13.79 -45.51 22.20
CA PHE A 111 -13.31 -46.84 22.52
C PHE A 111 -12.21 -46.82 23.60
N MET A 112 -12.36 -46.01 24.65
CA MET A 112 -11.33 -45.81 25.71
C MET A 112 -10.89 -47.12 26.40
N HIS A 113 -11.77 -48.08 26.53
CA HIS A 113 -11.50 -49.38 27.20
C HIS A 113 -11.13 -50.50 26.23
N MET A 114 -10.77 -50.16 24.94
CA MET A 114 -10.37 -51.16 23.96
C MET A 114 -9.07 -51.85 24.40
N PRO A 115 -9.01 -53.20 24.39
CA PRO A 115 -7.78 -53.92 24.70
C PRO A 115 -6.68 -53.48 23.72
N TYR A 116 -5.50 -53.18 24.27
CA TYR A 116 -4.35 -52.62 23.54
C TYR A 116 -4.59 -51.24 22.89
N GLY A 117 -5.69 -50.55 23.20
CA GLY A 117 -6.02 -49.21 22.61
C GLY A 117 -4.90 -48.19 22.79
N ASN A 118 -4.29 -48.13 23.97
CA ASN A 118 -3.17 -47.22 24.25
C ASN A 118 -1.94 -47.48 23.36
N TRP A 119 -1.64 -48.75 23.07
CA TRP A 119 -0.53 -49.10 22.16
C TRP A 119 -0.82 -48.74 20.71
N ILE A 120 -2.07 -48.97 20.26
CA ILE A 120 -2.50 -48.56 18.92
C ILE A 120 -2.41 -47.03 18.79
N MET A 121 -2.94 -46.28 19.76
CA MET A 121 -2.85 -44.81 19.77
C MET A 121 -1.41 -44.33 19.79
N LEU A 122 -0.51 -44.95 20.55
CA LEU A 122 0.92 -44.63 20.53
C LEU A 122 1.55 -44.80 19.15
N VAL A 123 1.28 -45.95 18.47
CA VAL A 123 1.84 -46.25 17.14
C VAL A 123 1.41 -45.20 16.10
N PHE A 124 0.17 -44.73 16.14
CA PHE A 124 -0.31 -43.69 15.22
C PHE A 124 0.14 -42.28 15.63
N THR A 125 0.23 -41.99 16.94
CA THR A 125 0.62 -40.66 17.43
C THR A 125 2.11 -40.40 17.25
N LEU A 126 2.97 -41.39 17.35
CA LEU A 126 4.42 -41.27 17.21
C LEU A 126 4.82 -40.67 15.85
N PRO A 127 4.33 -41.12 14.67
CA PRO A 127 4.58 -40.47 13.39
C PRO A 127 4.02 -39.03 13.32
N VAL A 128 2.84 -38.78 13.91
CA VAL A 128 2.27 -37.44 13.95
C VAL A 128 3.21 -36.47 14.69
N LEU A 129 3.75 -36.89 15.81
CA LEU A 129 4.68 -36.10 16.61
C LEU A 129 6.04 -35.93 15.93
N THR A 130 6.65 -37.03 15.45
CA THR A 130 8.05 -37.06 15.01
C THR A 130 8.25 -36.64 13.54
N ILE A 131 7.31 -36.90 12.65
CA ILE A 131 7.39 -36.60 11.22
C ILE A 131 6.66 -35.27 10.94
N PHE A 132 5.38 -35.19 11.30
CA PHE A 132 4.55 -34.03 10.95
C PHE A 132 4.76 -32.87 11.93
N GLY A 133 4.95 -33.17 13.23
CA GLY A 133 5.21 -32.22 14.30
C GLY A 133 6.67 -31.80 14.46
N ARG A 134 7.63 -32.47 13.79
CA ARG A 134 9.08 -32.27 13.96
C ARG A 134 9.49 -30.79 13.95
N ARG A 135 8.87 -29.98 13.09
CA ARG A 135 9.21 -28.56 12.94
C ARG A 135 8.97 -27.78 14.23
N PHE A 136 7.91 -28.09 14.97
CA PHE A 136 7.60 -27.39 16.23
C PHE A 136 8.71 -27.60 17.25
N PHE A 137 9.19 -28.85 17.41
CA PHE A 137 10.25 -29.20 18.35
C PHE A 137 11.60 -28.62 17.95
N VAL A 138 11.96 -28.69 16.66
CA VAL A 138 13.22 -28.13 16.14
C VAL A 138 13.25 -26.62 16.31
N ASN A 139 12.16 -25.93 15.99
CA ASN A 139 12.07 -24.49 16.15
C ASN A 139 12.07 -24.09 17.63
N ALA A 140 11.32 -24.80 18.49
CA ALA A 140 11.31 -24.55 19.92
C ALA A 140 12.72 -24.68 20.53
N TRP A 141 13.47 -25.70 20.15
CA TRP A 141 14.84 -25.91 20.61
C TRP A 141 15.78 -24.79 20.17
N ARG A 142 15.68 -24.36 18.91
CA ARG A 142 16.47 -23.24 18.39
C ARG A 142 16.18 -21.94 19.13
N GLN A 143 14.90 -21.62 19.34
CA GLN A 143 14.47 -20.43 20.07
C GLN A 143 14.94 -20.44 21.53
N LEU A 144 14.87 -21.59 22.20
CA LEU A 144 15.34 -21.73 23.56
C LEU A 144 16.83 -21.43 23.71
N LYS A 145 17.66 -21.83 22.73
CA LYS A 145 19.10 -21.49 22.70
C LYS A 145 19.39 -19.99 22.66
N HIS A 146 18.47 -19.20 22.10
CA HIS A 146 18.57 -17.75 22.01
C HIS A 146 17.79 -17.02 23.11
N GLY A 147 17.22 -17.74 24.10
CA GLY A 147 16.46 -17.14 25.19
C GLY A 147 15.08 -16.59 24.78
N HIS A 148 14.58 -16.98 23.62
CA HIS A 148 13.28 -16.57 23.12
C HIS A 148 12.27 -17.69 23.15
N ALA A 149 10.97 -17.34 23.28
CA ALA A 149 9.87 -18.28 23.18
C ALA A 149 8.85 -17.77 22.14
N ASN A 150 8.32 -18.69 21.35
CA ASN A 150 7.32 -18.39 20.34
C ASN A 150 6.18 -19.41 20.35
N MET A 151 5.26 -19.32 19.37
CA MET A 151 4.15 -20.26 19.23
C MET A 151 4.63 -21.71 19.12
N ASP A 152 5.70 -21.99 18.38
CA ASP A 152 6.22 -23.34 18.21
C ASP A 152 6.72 -23.91 19.57
N THR A 153 7.22 -23.05 20.45
CA THR A 153 7.60 -23.41 21.83
C THR A 153 6.39 -23.87 22.65
N LEU A 154 5.27 -23.13 22.59
CA LEU A 154 4.05 -23.50 23.32
C LEU A 154 3.50 -24.85 22.84
N VAL A 155 3.47 -25.07 21.53
CA VAL A 155 3.02 -26.33 20.93
C VAL A 155 3.94 -27.48 21.28
N ALA A 156 5.27 -27.28 21.19
CA ALA A 156 6.25 -28.33 21.52
C ALA A 156 6.19 -28.72 22.99
N VAL A 157 6.09 -27.75 23.91
CA VAL A 157 5.98 -28.02 25.35
C VAL A 157 4.67 -28.75 25.67
N SER A 158 3.53 -28.21 25.19
CA SER A 158 2.21 -28.82 25.51
C SER A 158 2.07 -30.21 24.95
N THR A 159 2.41 -30.44 23.67
CA THR A 159 2.30 -31.77 23.05
C THR A 159 3.37 -32.75 23.55
N GLY A 160 4.58 -32.25 23.83
CA GLY A 160 5.68 -33.04 24.37
C GLY A 160 5.36 -33.59 25.78
N VAL A 161 4.89 -32.72 26.68
CA VAL A 161 4.51 -33.07 28.05
C VAL A 161 3.33 -34.04 28.02
N ALA A 162 2.28 -33.77 27.23
CA ALA A 162 1.14 -34.69 27.12
C ALA A 162 1.54 -36.07 26.54
N PHE A 163 2.44 -36.11 25.57
CA PHE A 163 2.97 -37.36 25.01
C PHE A 163 3.80 -38.14 26.02
N LEU A 164 4.73 -37.50 26.73
CA LEU A 164 5.57 -38.15 27.72
C LEU A 164 4.73 -38.72 28.88
N PHE A 165 3.73 -37.97 29.34
CA PHE A 165 2.79 -38.46 30.34
C PHE A 165 2.00 -39.69 29.86
N SER A 166 1.46 -39.64 28.64
CA SER A 166 0.73 -40.76 28.06
C SER A 166 1.61 -42.00 27.85
N LEU A 167 2.87 -41.78 27.44
CA LEU A 167 3.85 -42.85 27.30
C LEU A 167 4.17 -43.51 28.65
N PHE A 168 4.37 -42.72 29.70
CA PHE A 168 4.56 -43.23 31.04
C PHE A 168 3.36 -44.08 31.51
N ASN A 169 2.15 -43.58 31.31
CA ASN A 169 0.92 -44.29 31.69
C ASN A 169 0.70 -45.59 30.88
N THR A 170 1.18 -45.61 29.63
CA THR A 170 1.12 -46.83 28.80
C THR A 170 2.15 -47.86 29.21
N LEU A 171 3.36 -47.43 29.60
CA LEU A 171 4.45 -48.35 30.01
C LEU A 171 4.31 -48.83 31.46
N TYR A 172 3.83 -47.95 32.34
CA TYR A 172 3.72 -48.24 33.79
C TYR A 172 2.31 -47.98 34.35
N PRO A 173 1.26 -48.64 33.81
CA PRO A 173 -0.12 -48.44 34.29
C PRO A 173 -0.32 -48.83 35.75
N GLN A 174 0.48 -49.77 36.26
CA GLN A 174 0.43 -50.24 37.62
C GLN A 174 0.71 -49.16 38.68
N TYR A 175 1.45 -48.12 38.31
CA TYR A 175 1.74 -46.99 39.22
C TYR A 175 0.47 -46.31 39.71
N TRP A 176 -0.52 -46.12 38.78
CA TRP A 176 -1.79 -45.48 39.10
C TRP A 176 -2.84 -46.45 39.61
N THR A 177 -2.91 -47.66 39.06
CA THR A 177 -3.88 -48.69 39.49
C THR A 177 -3.64 -49.15 40.93
N ASN A 178 -2.38 -49.17 41.39
CA ASN A 178 -2.06 -49.46 42.77
C ASN A 178 -2.54 -48.37 43.75
N GLN A 179 -2.82 -47.15 43.25
CA GLN A 179 -3.38 -46.02 44.00
C GLN A 179 -4.89 -45.90 43.82
N GLY A 180 -5.55 -46.84 43.12
CA GLY A 180 -6.99 -46.77 42.81
C GLY A 180 -7.38 -45.78 41.74
N ILE A 181 -6.42 -45.24 40.98
CA ILE A 181 -6.61 -44.21 39.93
C ILE A 181 -6.47 -44.90 38.58
N GLU A 182 -7.37 -44.57 37.64
CA GLU A 182 -7.24 -44.99 36.22
C GLU A 182 -6.09 -44.29 35.50
N ALA A 183 -5.30 -45.08 34.76
CA ALA A 183 -4.16 -44.56 33.97
C ALA A 183 -4.68 -43.93 32.66
N HIS A 184 -5.09 -42.65 32.70
CA HIS A 184 -5.54 -41.94 31.50
C HIS A 184 -4.37 -41.58 30.57
N VAL A 185 -4.62 -41.69 29.25
CA VAL A 185 -3.69 -41.26 28.20
C VAL A 185 -4.30 -40.11 27.40
N TYR A 186 -3.47 -39.28 26.77
CA TYR A 186 -3.86 -38.10 26.01
C TYR A 186 -3.23 -38.10 24.61
N TYR A 187 -3.01 -39.26 24.01
CA TYR A 187 -2.48 -39.40 22.66
C TYR A 187 -3.36 -38.73 21.62
N GLU A 188 -4.71 -38.83 21.81
CA GLU A 188 -5.68 -38.16 20.94
C GLU A 188 -5.53 -36.65 20.98
N ALA A 189 -5.29 -36.07 22.16
CA ALA A 189 -5.05 -34.64 22.29
C ALA A 189 -3.76 -34.23 21.55
N VAL A 190 -2.65 -34.94 21.71
CA VAL A 190 -1.38 -34.69 21.03
C VAL A 190 -1.55 -34.72 19.51
N ALA A 191 -2.18 -35.79 18.98
CA ALA A 191 -2.34 -35.98 17.55
C ALA A 191 -3.26 -34.89 16.93
N VAL A 192 -4.42 -34.66 17.57
CA VAL A 192 -5.40 -33.67 17.11
C VAL A 192 -4.88 -32.25 17.19
N ILE A 193 -4.16 -31.86 18.25
CA ILE A 193 -3.55 -30.53 18.39
C ILE A 193 -2.59 -30.26 17.22
N ILE A 194 -1.67 -31.18 16.92
CA ILE A 194 -0.73 -31.07 15.81
C ILE A 194 -1.47 -30.96 14.49
N ALA A 195 -2.46 -31.84 14.24
CA ALA A 195 -3.24 -31.85 13.01
C ALA A 195 -4.03 -30.54 12.80
N LEU A 196 -4.70 -30.03 13.85
CA LEU A 196 -5.47 -28.77 13.78
C LEU A 196 -4.58 -27.54 13.61
N ILE A 197 -3.40 -27.52 14.24
CA ILE A 197 -2.44 -26.41 14.04
C ILE A 197 -1.89 -26.43 12.61
N LEU A 198 -1.58 -27.61 12.05
CA LEU A 198 -1.16 -27.72 10.65
C LEU A 198 -2.29 -27.31 9.70
N LEU A 199 -3.53 -27.67 9.99
CA LEU A 199 -4.71 -27.23 9.23
C LEU A 199 -4.88 -25.71 9.29
N GLY A 200 -4.74 -25.11 10.47
CA GLY A 200 -4.77 -23.65 10.64
C GLY A 200 -3.70 -22.95 9.79
N ARG A 201 -2.46 -23.46 9.79
CA ARG A 201 -1.37 -22.95 8.95
C ARG A 201 -1.63 -23.12 7.46
N LEU A 202 -2.24 -24.22 7.05
CA LEU A 202 -2.62 -24.43 5.64
C LEU A 202 -3.67 -23.41 5.20
N MET A 203 -4.71 -23.20 6.01
CA MET A 203 -5.74 -22.19 5.75
C MET A 203 -5.14 -20.77 5.71
N GLU A 204 -4.21 -20.46 6.61
CA GLU A 204 -3.45 -19.21 6.63
C GLU A 204 -2.65 -19.02 5.34
N SER A 205 -1.90 -20.05 4.91
CA SER A 205 -1.10 -19.98 3.67
C SER A 205 -1.97 -19.75 2.44
N ARG A 206 -3.12 -20.45 2.35
CA ARG A 206 -4.10 -20.25 1.29
C ARG A 206 -4.67 -18.82 1.28
N ALA A 207 -4.91 -18.29 2.45
CA ALA A 207 -5.44 -16.94 2.61
C ALA A 207 -4.43 -15.87 2.20
N LYS A 208 -3.15 -16.02 2.59
CA LYS A 208 -2.06 -15.14 2.14
C LYS A 208 -1.95 -15.12 0.62
N ALA A 209 -2.00 -16.29 -0.03
CA ALA A 209 -1.97 -16.39 -1.49
C ALA A 209 -3.12 -15.60 -2.16
N ASN A 210 -4.31 -15.59 -1.56
CA ASN A 210 -5.45 -14.82 -2.06
C ASN A 210 -5.33 -13.30 -1.84
N THR A 211 -4.54 -12.84 -0.89
CA THR A 211 -4.34 -11.39 -0.66
C THR A 211 -3.41 -10.76 -1.70
N SER A 212 -2.46 -11.52 -2.25
CA SER A 212 -1.52 -11.08 -3.29
C SER A 212 -2.12 -11.04 -4.72
N THR A 213 -3.39 -11.38 -4.87
CA THR A 213 -4.07 -11.47 -6.20
C THR A 213 -4.08 -10.13 -6.96
N ALA A 214 -4.07 -8.99 -6.26
CA ALA A 214 -4.07 -7.67 -6.89
C ALA A 214 -2.76 -7.42 -7.65
N ILE A 215 -1.61 -7.69 -7.03
CA ILE A 215 -0.29 -7.57 -7.69
C ILE A 215 -0.18 -8.54 -8.87
N ARG A 216 -0.63 -9.79 -8.69
CA ARG A 216 -0.63 -10.77 -9.78
C ARG A 216 -1.43 -10.32 -10.99
N LYS A 217 -2.55 -9.64 -10.78
CA LYS A 217 -3.33 -9.06 -11.88
C LYS A 217 -2.55 -7.96 -12.60
N LEU A 218 -1.83 -7.11 -11.87
CA LEU A 218 -1.00 -6.06 -12.46
C LEU A 218 0.19 -6.65 -13.24
N ILE A 219 0.91 -7.62 -12.67
CA ILE A 219 2.00 -8.33 -13.36
C ILE A 219 1.49 -9.04 -14.61
N GLY A 220 0.31 -9.66 -14.55
CA GLY A 220 -0.32 -10.33 -15.68
C GLY A 220 -0.75 -9.41 -16.83
N LEU A 221 -0.65 -8.08 -16.69
CA LEU A 221 -0.89 -7.13 -17.78
C LEU A 221 0.27 -7.04 -18.77
N GLN A 222 1.49 -7.38 -18.37
CA GLN A 222 2.65 -7.34 -19.24
C GLN A 222 2.68 -8.59 -20.16
N PRO A 223 2.79 -8.42 -21.50
CA PRO A 223 2.92 -9.55 -22.42
C PRO A 223 4.31 -10.17 -22.29
N GLN A 224 4.47 -11.46 -22.67
CA GLN A 224 5.77 -12.14 -22.65
C GLN A 224 6.58 -11.87 -23.92
N THR A 225 5.92 -11.64 -25.02
CA THR A 225 6.53 -11.40 -26.34
C THR A 225 5.95 -10.14 -26.98
N VAL A 226 6.69 -9.57 -27.94
CA VAL A 226 6.32 -8.39 -28.70
C VAL A 226 6.86 -8.48 -30.13
N ILE A 227 6.19 -7.83 -31.08
CA ILE A 227 6.64 -7.75 -32.45
C ILE A 227 7.55 -6.52 -32.62
N ARG A 228 8.83 -6.77 -32.86
CA ARG A 228 9.81 -5.73 -33.21
C ARG A 228 9.89 -5.58 -34.72
N VAL A 229 9.89 -4.35 -35.21
CA VAL A 229 10.02 -3.98 -36.61
C VAL A 229 11.45 -3.51 -36.85
N ALA A 230 12.18 -4.20 -37.73
CA ALA A 230 13.54 -3.80 -38.09
C ALA A 230 13.53 -2.66 -39.13
N GLU A 231 14.69 -2.04 -39.38
CA GLU A 231 14.83 -0.95 -40.36
C GLU A 231 14.44 -1.33 -41.78
N ASP A 232 14.54 -2.62 -42.12
CA ASP A 232 14.14 -3.19 -43.43
C ASP A 232 12.62 -3.46 -43.51
N GLY A 233 11.87 -3.16 -42.44
CA GLY A 233 10.43 -3.41 -42.32
C GLY A 233 10.05 -4.83 -41.93
N SER A 234 11.02 -5.73 -41.69
CA SER A 234 10.74 -7.11 -41.26
C SER A 234 10.19 -7.14 -39.81
N GLU A 235 9.15 -7.94 -39.61
CA GLU A 235 8.50 -8.13 -38.31
C GLU A 235 9.03 -9.41 -37.66
N THR A 236 9.57 -9.29 -36.43
CA THR A 236 10.10 -10.44 -35.68
C THR A 236 9.51 -10.44 -34.28
N GLU A 237 8.95 -11.56 -33.86
CA GLU A 237 8.49 -11.74 -32.49
C GLU A 237 9.69 -11.99 -31.57
N VAL A 238 9.83 -11.15 -30.52
CA VAL A 238 10.94 -11.20 -29.60
C VAL A 238 10.43 -11.20 -28.14
N PRO A 239 11.15 -11.84 -27.21
CA PRO A 239 10.83 -11.72 -25.79
C PRO A 239 10.92 -10.25 -25.32
N ILE A 240 9.99 -9.81 -24.46
CA ILE A 240 9.98 -8.43 -23.96
C ILE A 240 11.28 -8.05 -23.23
N LYS A 241 11.98 -9.02 -22.63
CA LYS A 241 13.23 -8.81 -21.87
C LYS A 241 14.40 -8.28 -22.72
N ILE A 242 14.37 -8.47 -24.04
CA ILE A 242 15.43 -8.01 -24.93
C ILE A 242 15.12 -6.69 -25.64
N VAL A 243 13.92 -6.14 -25.43
CA VAL A 243 13.51 -4.83 -26.00
C VAL A 243 14.33 -3.72 -25.35
N GLN A 244 14.81 -2.80 -26.18
CA GLN A 244 15.59 -1.64 -25.76
C GLN A 244 14.87 -0.33 -26.10
N ALA A 245 15.22 0.73 -25.40
CA ALA A 245 14.77 2.07 -25.76
C ALA A 245 15.28 2.41 -27.18
N GLY A 246 14.38 2.92 -28.01
CA GLY A 246 14.62 3.18 -29.43
C GLY A 246 14.17 2.08 -30.39
N ASP A 247 13.75 0.90 -29.90
CA ASP A 247 13.16 -0.14 -30.73
C ASP A 247 11.79 0.30 -31.27
N LEU A 248 11.53 0.02 -32.55
CA LEU A 248 10.22 0.21 -33.17
C LEU A 248 9.39 -1.06 -33.00
N LEU A 249 8.24 -0.93 -32.35
CA LEU A 249 7.37 -2.03 -31.97
C LEU A 249 6.00 -1.92 -32.64
N LEU A 250 5.42 -3.05 -33.03
CA LEU A 250 4.08 -3.14 -33.62
C LEU A 250 3.08 -3.73 -32.59
N VAL A 251 1.93 -3.08 -32.46
CA VAL A 251 0.82 -3.58 -31.62
C VAL A 251 -0.41 -3.77 -32.50
N LYS A 252 -0.97 -5.00 -32.48
CA LYS A 252 -2.15 -5.39 -33.20
C LYS A 252 -3.42 -5.25 -32.35
N PRO A 253 -4.63 -5.26 -32.94
CA PRO A 253 -5.86 -5.23 -32.17
C PRO A 253 -5.96 -6.42 -31.20
N GLY A 254 -6.30 -6.13 -29.94
CA GLY A 254 -6.36 -7.11 -28.85
C GLY A 254 -5.04 -7.33 -28.11
N ASP A 255 -3.92 -6.82 -28.62
CA ASP A 255 -2.63 -6.97 -27.97
C ASP A 255 -2.48 -6.01 -26.78
N LYS A 256 -1.70 -6.44 -25.79
CA LYS A 256 -1.25 -5.57 -24.70
C LYS A 256 -0.01 -4.81 -25.14
N ILE A 257 0.04 -3.52 -24.79
CA ILE A 257 1.21 -2.68 -25.03
C ILE A 257 2.34 -3.13 -24.09
N PRO A 258 3.52 -3.47 -24.63
CA PRO A 258 4.59 -4.12 -23.85
C PRO A 258 5.40 -3.15 -22.98
N VAL A 259 5.68 -1.94 -23.49
CA VAL A 259 6.56 -0.93 -22.88
C VAL A 259 5.99 0.47 -23.11
N ASP A 260 6.50 1.48 -22.40
CA ASP A 260 6.06 2.87 -22.61
C ASP A 260 6.78 3.46 -23.83
N GLY A 261 6.06 4.30 -24.58
CA GLY A 261 6.64 4.93 -25.76
C GLY A 261 5.71 5.93 -26.45
N THR A 262 6.10 6.33 -27.66
CA THR A 262 5.36 7.32 -28.48
C THR A 262 5.00 6.74 -29.85
N VAL A 263 3.74 6.84 -30.23
CA VAL A 263 3.21 6.39 -31.53
C VAL A 263 3.91 7.12 -32.65
N GLN A 264 4.49 6.38 -33.60
CA GLN A 264 5.12 6.92 -34.80
C GLN A 264 4.16 6.90 -36.01
N GLU A 265 3.51 5.77 -36.22
CA GLU A 265 2.62 5.52 -37.36
C GLU A 265 1.37 4.75 -36.93
N GLY A 266 0.29 5.01 -37.61
CA GLY A 266 -0.98 4.31 -37.40
C GLY A 266 -1.97 5.10 -36.54
N HIS A 267 -3.14 4.50 -36.35
CA HIS A 267 -4.26 5.06 -35.61
C HIS A 267 -5.00 3.94 -34.88
N SER A 268 -5.31 4.17 -33.61
CA SER A 268 -6.00 3.17 -32.82
C SER A 268 -6.75 3.78 -31.63
N PHE A 269 -7.57 2.95 -30.96
CA PHE A 269 -8.18 3.21 -29.67
C PHE A 269 -7.61 2.25 -28.64
N VAL A 270 -7.06 2.80 -27.56
CA VAL A 270 -6.39 2.04 -26.50
C VAL A 270 -7.20 2.16 -25.20
N ASP A 271 -7.50 1.02 -24.60
CA ASP A 271 -8.08 0.95 -23.27
C ASP A 271 -6.97 1.18 -22.21
N GLU A 272 -6.98 2.35 -21.65
CA GLU A 272 -6.05 2.78 -20.59
C GLU A 272 -6.70 2.75 -19.21
N SER A 273 -7.88 2.15 -19.06
CA SER A 273 -8.67 2.16 -17.82
C SER A 273 -7.89 1.63 -16.59
N MET A 274 -6.97 0.70 -16.82
CA MET A 274 -6.11 0.16 -15.75
C MET A 274 -5.11 1.19 -15.20
N ILE A 275 -4.77 2.20 -15.99
CA ILE A 275 -3.84 3.27 -15.61
C ILE A 275 -4.62 4.55 -15.31
N THR A 276 -5.47 5.00 -16.23
CA THR A 276 -6.20 6.27 -16.09
C THR A 276 -7.49 6.15 -15.27
N GLY A 277 -8.07 4.96 -15.17
CA GLY A 277 -9.36 4.73 -14.52
C GLY A 277 -10.56 5.12 -15.38
N GLU A 278 -10.35 5.68 -16.57
CA GLU A 278 -11.42 6.07 -17.48
C GLU A 278 -11.86 4.88 -18.34
N PRO A 279 -13.14 4.54 -18.36
CA PRO A 279 -13.63 3.36 -19.07
C PRO A 279 -13.70 3.56 -20.59
N VAL A 280 -13.53 4.79 -21.08
CA VAL A 280 -13.60 5.12 -22.51
C VAL A 280 -12.23 4.97 -23.13
N PRO A 281 -12.07 4.16 -24.19
CA PRO A 281 -10.80 4.01 -24.88
C PRO A 281 -10.31 5.34 -25.46
N THR A 282 -9.04 5.62 -25.28
CA THR A 282 -8.39 6.86 -25.73
C THR A 282 -7.89 6.69 -27.16
N GLU A 283 -8.18 7.67 -28.02
CA GLU A 283 -7.65 7.72 -29.38
C GLU A 283 -6.14 7.96 -29.37
N LYS A 284 -5.40 7.15 -30.15
CA LYS A 284 -3.95 7.25 -30.32
C LYS A 284 -3.60 7.50 -31.78
N VAL A 285 -2.93 8.60 -31.99
CA VAL A 285 -2.42 9.07 -33.31
C VAL A 285 -0.92 9.29 -33.20
N SER A 286 -0.25 9.55 -34.32
CA SER A 286 1.19 9.87 -34.34
C SER A 286 1.50 10.98 -33.33
N GLY A 287 2.52 10.80 -32.50
CA GLY A 287 2.92 11.68 -31.38
C GLY A 287 2.19 11.39 -30.05
N SER A 288 1.18 10.51 -30.01
CA SER A 288 0.52 10.14 -28.76
C SER A 288 1.37 9.19 -27.92
N LYS A 289 1.39 9.39 -26.60
CA LYS A 289 2.05 8.47 -25.66
C LYS A 289 1.20 7.23 -25.42
N VAL A 290 1.88 6.09 -25.27
CA VAL A 290 1.30 4.79 -24.92
C VAL A 290 2.02 4.19 -23.72
N PHE A 291 1.31 3.40 -22.92
CA PHE A 291 1.80 2.89 -21.65
C PHE A 291 1.72 1.37 -21.58
N ALA A 292 2.73 0.76 -20.97
CA ALA A 292 2.81 -0.69 -20.74
C ALA A 292 1.56 -1.21 -20.00
N GLY A 293 1.06 -2.37 -20.44
CA GLY A 293 -0.08 -3.04 -19.80
C GLY A 293 -1.46 -2.56 -20.23
N THR A 294 -1.57 -1.49 -21.04
CA THR A 294 -2.81 -1.06 -21.67
C THR A 294 -3.16 -1.94 -22.88
N ILE A 295 -4.41 -1.96 -23.30
CA ILE A 295 -4.89 -2.90 -24.32
C ILE A 295 -5.31 -2.15 -25.57
N ASN A 296 -4.69 -2.51 -26.70
CA ASN A 296 -5.09 -1.98 -28.00
C ASN A 296 -6.41 -2.61 -28.46
N GLN A 297 -7.45 -1.78 -28.73
CA GLN A 297 -8.77 -2.30 -29.07
C GLN A 297 -9.02 -2.38 -30.57
N LYS A 298 -8.71 -1.30 -31.31
CA LYS A 298 -9.03 -1.21 -32.75
C LYS A 298 -7.86 -0.59 -33.49
N GLY A 299 -7.58 -1.10 -34.71
CA GLY A 299 -6.47 -0.63 -35.51
C GLY A 299 -5.14 -1.19 -35.04
N SER A 300 -4.10 -0.97 -35.85
CA SER A 300 -2.71 -1.32 -35.54
C SER A 300 -1.88 -0.06 -35.61
N PHE A 301 -0.89 0.04 -34.75
CA PHE A 301 0.04 1.15 -34.76
C PHE A 301 1.47 0.70 -34.45
N ARG A 302 2.44 1.47 -34.93
CA ARG A 302 3.85 1.34 -34.60
C ARG A 302 4.24 2.45 -33.65
N PHE A 303 4.98 2.10 -32.63
CA PHE A 303 5.44 3.06 -31.63
C PHE A 303 6.92 2.82 -31.30
N MET A 304 7.60 3.89 -30.94
CA MET A 304 8.99 3.82 -30.49
C MET A 304 9.04 3.61 -28.98
N ALA A 305 9.76 2.60 -28.54
CA ALA A 305 9.97 2.33 -27.12
C ALA A 305 10.83 3.44 -26.49
N GLU A 306 10.36 4.04 -25.40
CA GLU A 306 11.08 5.08 -24.66
C GLU A 306 11.55 4.58 -23.28
N LYS A 307 10.65 3.97 -22.49
CA LYS A 307 10.95 3.39 -21.20
C LYS A 307 10.70 1.89 -21.24
N VAL A 308 11.68 1.11 -20.83
CA VAL A 308 11.67 -0.37 -20.91
C VAL A 308 11.94 -1.02 -19.56
N GLY A 309 11.52 -2.26 -19.39
CA GLY A 309 11.78 -3.03 -18.17
C GLY A 309 11.28 -2.34 -16.89
N ASN A 310 12.18 -2.07 -15.95
CA ASN A 310 11.86 -1.48 -14.65
C ASN A 310 11.53 0.02 -14.70
N GLU A 311 11.77 0.69 -15.84
CA GLU A 311 11.51 2.12 -16.01
C GLU A 311 10.08 2.41 -16.49
N THR A 312 9.32 1.39 -16.90
CA THR A 312 7.92 1.57 -17.32
C THR A 312 7.04 2.01 -16.15
N LEU A 313 5.98 2.78 -16.45
CA LEU A 313 4.99 3.21 -15.47
C LEU A 313 4.36 2.01 -14.73
N LEU A 314 4.04 0.94 -15.47
CA LEU A 314 3.49 -0.28 -14.87
C LEU A 314 4.47 -0.93 -13.89
N ALA A 315 5.77 -1.01 -14.23
CA ALA A 315 6.79 -1.55 -13.33
C ALA A 315 6.95 -0.69 -12.07
N HIS A 316 6.88 0.62 -12.21
CA HIS A 316 6.89 1.56 -11.08
C HIS A 316 5.69 1.37 -10.15
N ILE A 317 4.49 1.21 -10.70
CA ILE A 317 3.27 0.91 -9.95
C ILE A 317 3.42 -0.42 -9.18
N ILE A 318 3.88 -1.48 -9.84
CA ILE A 318 4.11 -2.79 -9.22
C ILE A 318 5.09 -2.67 -8.06
N LYS A 319 6.22 -1.98 -8.27
CA LYS A 319 7.24 -1.75 -7.24
C LYS A 319 6.69 -0.99 -6.04
N MET A 320 5.95 0.10 -6.26
CA MET A 320 5.33 0.87 -5.17
C MET A 320 4.37 0.00 -4.35
N VAL A 321 3.54 -0.82 -4.99
CA VAL A 321 2.61 -1.72 -4.30
C VAL A 321 3.36 -2.79 -3.51
N GLN A 322 4.47 -3.33 -4.03
CA GLN A 322 5.31 -4.29 -3.32
C GLN A 322 5.98 -3.66 -2.08
N GLU A 323 6.58 -2.47 -2.23
CA GLU A 323 7.19 -1.73 -1.12
C GLU A 323 6.17 -1.38 -0.04
N ALA A 324 4.97 -0.95 -0.45
CA ALA A 324 3.89 -0.67 0.47
C ALA A 324 3.46 -1.90 1.27
N GLN A 325 3.34 -3.05 0.61
CA GLN A 325 3.00 -4.31 1.27
C GLN A 325 4.12 -4.79 2.21
N GLY A 326 5.37 -4.44 1.92
CA GLY A 326 6.54 -4.71 2.77
C GLY A 326 6.64 -3.80 4.00
N SER A 327 5.95 -2.68 4.03
CA SER A 327 6.02 -1.72 5.13
C SER A 327 5.19 -2.16 6.34
N LYS A 328 5.60 -1.71 7.55
CA LYS A 328 4.88 -2.01 8.81
C LYS A 328 4.08 -0.81 9.29
N ALA A 329 2.79 -1.02 9.53
CA ALA A 329 1.93 -0.04 10.19
C ALA A 329 2.32 0.18 11.66
N SER A 330 1.98 1.35 12.21
CA SER A 330 2.27 1.68 13.61
C SER A 330 1.59 0.71 14.58
N VAL A 331 0.35 0.31 14.29
CA VAL A 331 -0.37 -0.71 15.07
C VAL A 331 0.32 -2.07 15.03
N GLN A 332 0.94 -2.45 13.92
CA GLN A 332 1.65 -3.71 13.82
C GLN A 332 2.89 -3.74 14.73
N ARG A 333 3.65 -2.64 14.82
CA ARG A 333 4.78 -2.52 15.76
C ARG A 333 4.36 -2.71 17.22
N LEU A 334 3.19 -2.15 17.58
CA LEU A 334 2.62 -2.33 18.92
C LEU A 334 2.22 -3.78 19.18
N VAL A 335 1.58 -4.43 18.22
CA VAL A 335 1.13 -5.82 18.29
C VAL A 335 2.33 -6.77 18.44
N ASP A 336 3.41 -6.55 17.67
CA ASP A 336 4.64 -7.33 17.76
C ASP A 336 5.27 -7.24 19.16
N LYS A 337 5.29 -6.04 19.76
CA LYS A 337 5.77 -5.82 21.13
C LYS A 337 4.91 -6.55 22.17
N ILE A 338 3.59 -6.48 22.04
CA ILE A 338 2.65 -7.19 22.92
C ILE A 338 2.87 -8.70 22.82
N ALA A 339 2.99 -9.23 21.59
CA ALA A 339 3.21 -10.66 21.36
C ALA A 339 4.50 -11.18 22.02
N GLY A 340 5.57 -10.38 22.04
CA GLY A 340 6.83 -10.74 22.71
C GLY A 340 6.70 -10.89 24.22
N ILE A 341 5.81 -10.12 24.87
CA ILE A 341 5.54 -10.20 26.32
C ILE A 341 4.53 -11.30 26.62
N PHE A 342 3.60 -11.52 25.73
CA PHE A 342 2.45 -12.43 25.95
C PHE A 342 2.88 -13.88 26.20
N VAL A 343 3.80 -14.42 25.41
CA VAL A 343 4.23 -15.82 25.51
C VAL A 343 4.87 -16.14 26.87
N PRO A 344 5.85 -15.38 27.40
CA PRO A 344 6.36 -15.58 28.76
C PRO A 344 5.27 -15.49 29.85
N VAL A 345 4.36 -14.53 29.75
CA VAL A 345 3.25 -14.36 30.71
C VAL A 345 2.35 -15.60 30.70
N VAL A 346 2.01 -16.14 29.55
CA VAL A 346 1.20 -17.36 29.43
C VAL A 346 1.89 -18.58 30.03
N ILE A 347 3.20 -18.73 29.82
CA ILE A 347 3.97 -19.82 30.47
C ILE A 347 3.89 -19.66 31.99
N GLY A 348 4.00 -18.43 32.51
CA GLY A 348 3.81 -18.16 33.94
C GLY A 348 2.42 -18.54 34.44
N ILE A 349 1.36 -18.21 33.67
CA ILE A 349 -0.03 -18.59 34.00
C ILE A 349 -0.18 -20.13 33.98
N ALA A 350 0.40 -20.83 33.02
CA ALA A 350 0.33 -22.27 32.96
C ALA A 350 1.01 -22.94 34.17
N ILE A 351 2.17 -22.46 34.58
CA ILE A 351 2.89 -22.93 35.78
C ILE A 351 2.06 -22.64 37.03
N LEU A 352 1.48 -21.42 37.14
CA LEU A 352 0.62 -21.05 38.26
C LEU A 352 -0.63 -21.96 38.32
N THR A 353 -1.27 -22.21 37.17
CA THR A 353 -2.41 -23.10 37.02
C THR A 353 -2.05 -24.51 37.49
N PHE A 354 -0.89 -25.01 37.05
CA PHE A 354 -0.39 -26.30 37.50
C PHE A 354 -0.25 -26.35 39.02
N GLY A 355 0.40 -25.34 39.62
CA GLY A 355 0.55 -25.26 41.07
C GLY A 355 -0.78 -25.23 41.84
N ILE A 356 -1.74 -24.41 41.41
CA ILE A 356 -3.03 -24.32 42.03
C ILE A 356 -3.75 -25.66 42.01
N TRP A 357 -3.78 -26.38 40.87
CA TRP A 357 -4.44 -27.66 40.74
C TRP A 357 -3.75 -28.78 41.52
N MET A 358 -2.41 -28.73 41.70
CA MET A 358 -1.67 -29.64 42.56
C MET A 358 -2.15 -29.57 44.03
N PHE A 359 -2.57 -28.40 44.49
CA PHE A 359 -3.07 -28.21 45.86
C PHE A 359 -4.60 -28.35 45.97
N ALA A 360 -5.36 -27.99 44.95
CA ALA A 360 -6.83 -27.94 44.99
C ALA A 360 -7.51 -29.07 44.23
N GLY A 361 -6.78 -29.90 43.49
CA GLY A 361 -7.36 -30.88 42.54
C GLY A 361 -7.84 -32.21 43.11
N GLY A 362 -7.75 -32.41 44.46
CA GLY A 362 -8.21 -33.64 45.13
C GLY A 362 -7.44 -34.89 44.68
N GLU A 363 -8.14 -36.06 44.61
CA GLU A 363 -7.52 -37.33 44.25
C GLU A 363 -6.89 -37.38 42.84
N GLN A 364 -7.36 -36.54 41.92
CA GLN A 364 -6.83 -36.42 40.55
C GLN A 364 -6.04 -35.16 40.33
N ALA A 365 -5.43 -34.56 41.37
CA ALA A 365 -4.75 -33.27 41.34
C ALA A 365 -3.71 -33.17 40.21
N PHE A 366 -2.87 -34.19 40.06
CA PHE A 366 -1.82 -34.15 39.02
C PHE A 366 -2.40 -34.21 37.60
N THR A 367 -3.41 -35.01 37.36
CA THR A 367 -4.08 -35.13 36.06
C THR A 367 -4.77 -33.82 35.68
N HIS A 368 -5.52 -33.21 36.62
CA HIS A 368 -6.15 -31.92 36.42
C HIS A 368 -5.12 -30.82 36.21
N ALA A 369 -4.04 -30.77 37.00
CA ALA A 369 -2.95 -29.80 36.87
C ALA A 369 -2.28 -29.88 35.49
N LEU A 370 -1.98 -31.08 35.02
CA LEU A 370 -1.36 -31.31 33.72
C LEU A 370 -2.29 -30.87 32.59
N LEU A 371 -3.55 -31.36 32.61
CA LEU A 371 -4.54 -31.11 31.57
C LEU A 371 -4.84 -29.63 31.42
N THR A 372 -5.11 -28.93 32.53
CA THR A 372 -5.42 -27.49 32.52
C THR A 372 -4.23 -26.68 32.08
N SER A 373 -3.00 -26.98 32.53
CA SER A 373 -1.80 -26.29 32.10
C SER A 373 -1.52 -26.47 30.62
N VAL A 374 -1.62 -27.69 30.08
CA VAL A 374 -1.49 -27.98 28.66
C VAL A 374 -2.57 -27.23 27.88
N THR A 375 -3.82 -27.21 28.36
CA THR A 375 -4.92 -26.50 27.71
C THR A 375 -4.69 -24.99 27.68
N VAL A 376 -4.16 -24.40 28.78
CA VAL A 376 -3.76 -22.99 28.83
C VAL A 376 -2.67 -22.69 27.78
N LEU A 377 -1.64 -23.51 27.66
CA LEU A 377 -0.57 -23.32 26.68
C LEU A 377 -1.10 -23.41 25.24
N VAL A 378 -2.05 -24.30 24.96
CA VAL A 378 -2.63 -24.48 23.63
C VAL A 378 -3.54 -23.31 23.26
N ILE A 379 -4.50 -22.93 24.14
CA ILE A 379 -5.47 -21.88 23.83
C ILE A 379 -4.84 -20.49 23.76
N ALA A 380 -3.75 -20.29 24.43
CA ALA A 380 -3.05 -19.01 24.47
C ALA A 380 -2.17 -18.75 23.22
N CYS A 381 -2.16 -19.64 22.23
CA CYS A 381 -1.45 -19.41 20.99
C CYS A 381 -1.98 -18.16 20.28
N PRO A 382 -1.21 -17.06 20.12
CA PRO A 382 -1.70 -15.85 19.45
C PRO A 382 -1.60 -15.98 17.91
N CYS A 383 -2.08 -17.13 17.36
CA CYS A 383 -1.90 -17.47 15.94
C CYS A 383 -2.47 -16.41 14.99
N ALA A 384 -3.65 -15.88 15.30
CA ALA A 384 -4.33 -14.88 14.50
C ALA A 384 -3.74 -13.46 14.62
N LEU A 385 -3.06 -13.17 15.73
CA LEU A 385 -2.54 -11.83 16.05
C LEU A 385 -1.53 -11.34 15.02
N GLY A 386 -0.61 -12.22 14.59
CA GLY A 386 0.41 -11.90 13.58
C GLY A 386 -0.16 -11.61 12.19
N LEU A 387 -1.41 -12.03 11.92
CA LEU A 387 -2.09 -11.81 10.64
C LEU A 387 -3.08 -10.66 10.66
N ALA A 388 -3.53 -10.24 11.85
CA ALA A 388 -4.64 -9.30 12.03
C ALA A 388 -4.45 -7.98 11.27
N THR A 389 -3.26 -7.40 11.34
CA THR A 389 -2.92 -6.13 10.69
C THR A 389 -2.42 -6.34 9.26
N PRO A 390 -1.42 -7.21 8.98
CA PRO A 390 -0.85 -7.31 7.64
C PRO A 390 -1.85 -7.75 6.57
N THR A 391 -2.75 -8.70 6.87
CA THR A 391 -3.73 -9.16 5.87
C THR A 391 -4.74 -8.08 5.49
N ALA A 392 -5.20 -7.27 6.45
CA ALA A 392 -6.11 -6.16 6.17
C ALA A 392 -5.41 -5.07 5.33
N ILE A 393 -4.15 -4.75 5.66
CA ILE A 393 -3.33 -3.78 4.92
C ILE A 393 -3.08 -4.26 3.49
N MET A 394 -2.63 -5.50 3.30
CA MET A 394 -2.38 -6.05 1.96
C MET A 394 -3.62 -6.02 1.08
N VAL A 395 -4.80 -6.37 1.64
CA VAL A 395 -6.06 -6.29 0.92
C VAL A 395 -6.43 -4.82 0.63
N GLY A 396 -6.23 -3.92 1.57
CA GLY A 396 -6.47 -2.48 1.42
C GLY A 396 -5.61 -1.86 0.33
N ILE A 397 -4.28 -2.05 0.39
CA ILE A 397 -3.33 -1.57 -0.62
C ILE A 397 -3.66 -2.15 -2.00
N GLY A 398 -3.90 -3.46 -2.09
CA GLY A 398 -4.25 -4.11 -3.34
C GLY A 398 -5.57 -3.60 -3.94
N LYS A 399 -6.55 -3.30 -3.11
CA LYS A 399 -7.81 -2.67 -3.55
C LYS A 399 -7.60 -1.22 -3.97
N GLY A 400 -6.76 -0.47 -3.25
CA GLY A 400 -6.35 0.88 -3.63
C GLY A 400 -5.76 0.91 -5.02
N ALA A 401 -4.79 0.06 -5.31
CA ALA A 401 -4.16 -0.04 -6.61
C ALA A 401 -5.15 -0.34 -7.75
N GLN A 402 -6.16 -1.20 -7.51
CA GLN A 402 -7.24 -1.47 -8.47
C GLN A 402 -8.15 -0.27 -8.75
N HIS A 403 -8.13 0.73 -7.86
CA HIS A 403 -8.90 1.98 -7.98
C HIS A 403 -7.98 3.19 -8.23
N ASN A 404 -6.79 2.97 -8.78
CA ASN A 404 -5.81 4.01 -9.11
C ASN A 404 -5.33 4.84 -7.91
N ILE A 405 -5.38 4.24 -6.72
CA ILE A 405 -4.87 4.81 -5.46
C ILE A 405 -3.61 4.03 -5.07
N LEU A 406 -2.44 4.59 -5.37
CA LEU A 406 -1.17 4.01 -5.00
C LEU A 406 -0.77 4.50 -3.61
N ILE A 407 -0.53 3.58 -2.72
CA ILE A 407 -0.17 3.84 -1.32
C ILE A 407 1.27 3.40 -1.13
N LYS A 408 2.14 4.29 -0.70
CA LYS A 408 3.58 4.05 -0.59
C LYS A 408 3.95 3.22 0.65
N ASP A 409 3.16 3.33 1.72
CA ASP A 409 3.40 2.61 2.96
C ASP A 409 2.10 2.32 3.75
N ALA A 410 2.17 1.31 4.60
CA ALA A 410 1.06 0.87 5.45
C ALA A 410 0.64 1.93 6.48
N GLU A 411 1.58 2.75 6.94
CA GLU A 411 1.34 3.80 7.93
C GLU A 411 0.46 4.91 7.35
N SER A 412 0.70 5.30 6.11
CA SER A 412 -0.11 6.29 5.38
C SER A 412 -1.56 5.83 5.20
N LEU A 413 -1.77 4.55 4.85
CA LEU A 413 -3.11 3.98 4.79
C LEU A 413 -3.79 3.96 6.17
N GLU A 414 -3.01 3.68 7.23
CA GLU A 414 -3.53 3.73 8.60
C GLU A 414 -3.82 5.18 9.03
N MET A 415 -2.97 6.16 8.68
CA MET A 415 -3.13 7.55 9.13
C MET A 415 -4.26 8.29 8.43
N LEU A 416 -4.52 8.01 7.16
CA LEU A 416 -5.50 8.74 6.36
C LEU A 416 -6.92 8.70 6.99
N TYR A 417 -7.30 7.64 7.72
CA TYR A 417 -8.61 7.61 8.39
C TYR A 417 -8.73 8.61 9.55
N ARG A 418 -7.59 9.07 10.10
CA ARG A 418 -7.54 10.06 11.20
C ARG A 418 -7.67 11.49 10.71
N VAL A 419 -7.46 11.72 9.42
CA VAL A 419 -7.49 13.06 8.81
C VAL A 419 -8.82 13.74 9.09
N ARG A 420 -8.73 14.99 9.57
CA ARG A 420 -9.86 15.88 9.85
C ARG A 420 -9.85 17.13 8.98
N ALA A 421 -8.70 17.48 8.41
CA ALA A 421 -8.53 18.60 7.52
C ALA A 421 -7.81 18.13 6.23
N ILE A 422 -8.38 18.45 5.07
CA ILE A 422 -7.74 18.26 3.78
C ILE A 422 -7.46 19.61 3.18
N VAL A 423 -6.21 19.83 2.85
CA VAL A 423 -5.72 21.05 2.19
C VAL A 423 -5.50 20.72 0.72
N LEU A 424 -6.20 21.42 -0.17
CA LEU A 424 -6.11 21.25 -1.61
C LEU A 424 -5.34 22.44 -2.19
N ASP A 425 -4.33 22.19 -3.00
CA ASP A 425 -3.82 23.24 -3.88
C ASP A 425 -4.85 23.56 -4.96
N LYS A 426 -4.87 24.79 -5.47
CA LYS A 426 -5.78 25.15 -6.56
C LYS A 426 -5.26 24.61 -7.90
N THR A 427 -4.05 25.03 -8.27
CA THR A 427 -3.51 24.86 -9.63
C THR A 427 -3.06 23.42 -9.87
N GLY A 428 -3.54 22.78 -10.97
CA GLY A 428 -3.21 21.39 -11.26
C GLY A 428 -3.94 20.35 -10.38
N THR A 429 -4.49 20.77 -9.23
CA THR A 429 -5.24 19.92 -8.31
C THR A 429 -6.73 20.12 -8.47
N ILE A 430 -7.28 21.23 -8.04
CA ILE A 430 -8.71 21.60 -8.25
C ILE A 430 -8.99 21.92 -9.71
N THR A 431 -8.01 22.56 -10.36
CA THR A 431 -8.08 22.96 -11.76
C THR A 431 -7.19 22.06 -12.63
N GLU A 432 -7.33 22.17 -13.96
CA GLU A 432 -6.58 21.33 -14.91
C GLU A 432 -5.08 21.68 -14.96
N GLY A 433 -4.68 22.85 -14.41
CA GLY A 433 -3.30 23.37 -14.45
C GLY A 433 -2.88 23.84 -15.85
N ARG A 434 -3.85 24.03 -16.73
CA ARG A 434 -3.66 24.49 -18.10
C ARG A 434 -4.53 25.73 -18.31
N PRO A 435 -3.98 26.93 -18.08
CA PRO A 435 -4.72 28.16 -18.35
C PRO A 435 -5.10 28.25 -19.84
N GLU A 436 -6.30 28.71 -20.10
CA GLU A 436 -6.79 28.98 -21.46
C GLU A 436 -7.21 30.44 -21.54
N VAL A 437 -7.00 31.05 -22.69
CA VAL A 437 -7.53 32.38 -22.97
C VAL A 437 -9.03 32.29 -23.15
N ARG A 438 -9.79 32.89 -22.22
CA ARG A 438 -11.23 32.97 -22.30
C ARG A 438 -11.70 34.07 -23.22
N ASP A 439 -11.05 35.25 -23.10
CA ASP A 439 -11.37 36.42 -23.92
C ASP A 439 -10.18 37.39 -23.97
N ILE A 440 -10.13 38.18 -25.03
CA ILE A 440 -9.22 39.33 -25.17
C ILE A 440 -10.05 40.57 -25.48
N LEU A 441 -10.16 41.46 -24.48
CA LEU A 441 -10.88 42.70 -24.62
C LEU A 441 -9.90 43.79 -25.10
N TRP A 442 -10.00 44.15 -26.38
CA TRP A 442 -9.17 45.17 -26.99
C TRP A 442 -9.71 46.56 -26.68
N HIS A 443 -8.81 47.53 -26.58
CA HIS A 443 -9.20 48.93 -26.50
C HIS A 443 -9.98 49.32 -27.77
N PRO A 444 -11.06 50.13 -27.67
CA PRO A 444 -11.90 50.48 -28.84
C PRO A 444 -11.13 51.06 -30.03
N ASP A 445 -10.04 51.85 -29.76
CA ASP A 445 -9.19 52.43 -30.79
C ASP A 445 -8.03 51.49 -31.21
N ALA A 446 -7.99 50.26 -30.72
CA ALA A 446 -6.91 49.33 -31.04
C ALA A 446 -7.18 48.59 -32.35
N GLU A 447 -6.23 48.67 -33.28
CA GLU A 447 -6.21 47.84 -34.48
C GLU A 447 -5.78 46.41 -34.10
N GLU A 448 -6.69 45.54 -33.73
CA GLU A 448 -6.42 44.16 -33.29
C GLU A 448 -5.44 43.42 -34.19
N ARG A 449 -5.63 43.54 -35.52
CA ARG A 449 -4.78 42.90 -36.53
C ARG A 449 -3.33 43.36 -36.49
N LYS A 450 -3.06 44.54 -35.99
CA LYS A 450 -1.70 45.10 -35.83
C LYS A 450 -1.03 44.56 -34.56
N TRP A 451 -1.79 44.47 -33.48
CA TRP A 451 -1.23 44.18 -32.15
C TRP A 451 -1.15 42.68 -31.82
N MET A 452 -2.00 41.81 -32.41
CA MET A 452 -1.94 40.36 -32.23
C MET A 452 -0.57 39.77 -32.61
N PRO A 453 0.09 40.13 -33.74
CA PRO A 453 1.43 39.65 -34.05
C PRO A 453 2.50 40.09 -33.06
N VAL A 454 2.38 41.31 -32.49
CA VAL A 454 3.28 41.84 -31.45
C VAL A 454 3.11 41.02 -30.15
N LEU A 455 1.86 40.83 -29.74
CA LEU A 455 1.53 40.01 -28.57
C LEU A 455 2.07 38.57 -28.72
N LEU A 456 1.85 37.94 -29.87
CA LEU A 456 2.37 36.61 -30.19
C LEU A 456 3.91 36.57 -30.13
N HIS A 457 4.60 37.59 -30.70
CA HIS A 457 6.06 37.69 -30.71
C HIS A 457 6.66 37.73 -29.30
N LEU A 458 6.06 38.53 -28.42
CA LEU A 458 6.56 38.71 -27.05
C LEU A 458 6.28 37.50 -26.19
N GLU A 459 5.04 36.97 -26.22
CA GLU A 459 4.65 35.81 -25.43
C GLU A 459 5.33 34.51 -25.88
N SER A 460 5.66 34.37 -27.17
CA SER A 460 6.40 33.18 -27.66
C SER A 460 7.84 33.05 -27.13
N LYS A 461 8.37 34.12 -26.49
CA LYS A 461 9.70 34.12 -25.83
C LYS A 461 9.62 33.89 -24.33
N SER A 462 8.42 33.84 -23.77
CA SER A 462 8.17 33.60 -22.35
C SER A 462 7.92 32.13 -22.07
N GLU A 463 8.55 31.61 -21.05
CA GLU A 463 8.33 30.21 -20.58
C GLU A 463 7.16 30.12 -19.58
N HIS A 464 6.45 31.24 -19.35
CA HIS A 464 5.36 31.25 -18.38
C HIS A 464 4.10 30.54 -18.91
N PRO A 465 3.40 29.69 -18.12
CA PRO A 465 2.21 28.97 -18.59
C PRO A 465 1.09 29.87 -19.14
N LEU A 466 0.92 31.08 -18.62
CA LEU A 466 -0.04 32.07 -19.16
C LEU A 466 0.34 32.53 -20.55
N ALA A 467 1.65 32.72 -20.81
CA ALA A 467 2.16 33.09 -22.13
C ALA A 467 1.91 31.97 -23.14
N GLU A 468 2.16 30.71 -22.77
CA GLU A 468 1.88 29.56 -23.64
C GLU A 468 0.39 29.50 -24.05
N ALA A 469 -0.52 29.77 -23.10
CA ALA A 469 -1.96 29.83 -23.38
C ALA A 469 -2.30 30.93 -24.40
N VAL A 470 -1.69 32.11 -24.29
CA VAL A 470 -1.88 33.22 -25.23
C VAL A 470 -1.32 32.86 -26.60
N VAL A 471 -0.14 32.29 -26.68
CA VAL A 471 0.50 31.82 -27.91
C VAL A 471 -0.39 30.81 -28.63
N LYS A 472 -0.84 29.77 -27.91
CA LYS A 472 -1.74 28.73 -28.45
C LYS A 472 -3.01 29.35 -29.04
N TYR A 473 -3.67 30.21 -28.28
CA TYR A 473 -4.91 30.87 -28.71
C TYR A 473 -4.71 31.69 -30.00
N LEU A 474 -3.59 32.46 -30.08
CA LEU A 474 -3.30 33.29 -31.26
C LEU A 474 -2.95 32.43 -32.48
N ILE A 475 -2.21 31.34 -32.30
CA ILE A 475 -1.89 30.41 -33.39
C ILE A 475 -3.16 29.70 -33.92
N GLU A 476 -4.06 29.28 -33.06
CA GLU A 476 -5.37 28.68 -33.43
C GLU A 476 -6.22 29.69 -34.23
N LYS A 477 -6.12 30.99 -33.94
CA LYS A 477 -6.74 32.07 -34.75
C LYS A 477 -6.01 32.35 -36.06
N GLY A 478 -4.95 31.62 -36.39
CA GLY A 478 -4.19 31.78 -37.63
C GLY A 478 -3.22 32.94 -37.65
N ILE A 479 -2.95 33.52 -36.47
CA ILE A 479 -1.97 34.64 -36.36
C ILE A 479 -0.54 34.08 -36.51
N ARG A 480 0.27 34.78 -37.28
CA ARG A 480 1.70 34.51 -37.44
C ARG A 480 2.49 35.75 -37.12
N SER A 481 3.70 35.62 -36.60
CA SER A 481 4.59 36.73 -36.34
C SER A 481 5.95 36.46 -36.96
N SER A 482 6.46 37.43 -37.72
CA SER A 482 7.84 37.44 -38.25
C SER A 482 8.60 38.64 -37.72
N LEU A 483 8.11 39.24 -36.63
CA LEU A 483 8.68 40.47 -36.04
C LEU A 483 9.99 40.13 -35.32
N SER A 484 10.86 41.15 -35.20
CA SER A 484 12.08 41.07 -34.41
C SER A 484 12.07 42.14 -33.31
N GLY A 485 12.66 41.83 -32.16
CA GLY A 485 12.65 42.76 -31.05
C GLY A 485 13.41 42.24 -29.84
N THR A 486 13.56 43.10 -28.84
CA THR A 486 14.14 42.78 -27.54
C THR A 486 13.08 42.16 -26.64
N PHE A 487 13.51 41.33 -25.68
CA PHE A 487 12.65 40.70 -24.68
C PHE A 487 13.36 40.73 -23.32
N GLU A 488 12.62 41.05 -22.28
CA GLU A 488 13.08 41.06 -20.88
C GLU A 488 11.97 40.52 -20.00
N SER A 489 12.28 39.47 -19.24
CA SER A 489 11.35 38.91 -18.24
C SER A 489 11.53 39.61 -16.90
N LEU A 490 10.43 40.09 -16.32
CA LEU A 490 10.39 40.79 -15.03
C LEU A 490 9.73 39.89 -14.00
N THR A 491 10.54 39.26 -13.14
CA THR A 491 10.10 38.26 -12.19
C THR A 491 8.91 38.73 -11.36
N GLY A 492 7.81 37.94 -11.39
CA GLY A 492 6.59 38.20 -10.63
C GLY A 492 5.73 39.39 -11.14
N GLN A 493 6.10 40.04 -12.23
CA GLN A 493 5.38 41.19 -12.78
C GLN A 493 4.89 40.95 -14.21
N GLY A 494 5.70 40.33 -15.07
CA GLY A 494 5.37 40.08 -16.45
C GLY A 494 6.59 40.21 -17.38
N VAL A 495 6.38 40.63 -18.62
CA VAL A 495 7.42 40.78 -19.63
C VAL A 495 7.40 42.14 -20.25
N LYS A 496 8.57 42.59 -20.72
CA LYS A 496 8.77 43.82 -21.44
C LYS A 496 9.54 43.54 -22.72
N GLY A 497 9.17 44.19 -23.79
CA GLY A 497 9.90 44.04 -25.05
C GLY A 497 9.75 45.23 -25.95
N THR A 498 10.68 45.37 -26.90
CA THR A 498 10.64 46.44 -27.89
C THR A 498 10.54 45.83 -29.27
N VAL A 499 9.51 46.19 -30.01
CA VAL A 499 9.21 45.70 -31.37
C VAL A 499 9.01 46.93 -32.26
N ASP A 500 9.69 46.99 -33.40
CA ASP A 500 9.65 48.11 -34.36
C ASP A 500 9.88 49.47 -33.71
N GLY A 501 10.77 49.54 -32.68
CA GLY A 501 11.11 50.78 -31.98
C GLY A 501 10.12 51.21 -30.88
N GLU A 502 8.99 50.52 -30.72
CA GLU A 502 8.02 50.75 -29.65
C GLU A 502 8.20 49.73 -28.51
N THR A 503 8.03 50.21 -27.27
CA THR A 503 8.14 49.34 -26.07
C THR A 503 6.74 48.91 -25.61
N TYR A 504 6.62 47.62 -25.29
CA TYR A 504 5.40 47.02 -24.83
C TYR A 504 5.63 46.31 -23.50
N TRP A 505 4.59 46.20 -22.70
CA TRP A 505 4.54 45.46 -21.42
C TRP A 505 3.37 44.49 -21.43
N ILE A 506 3.61 43.28 -20.97
CA ILE A 506 2.57 42.28 -20.78
C ILE A 506 2.72 41.74 -19.35
N GLY A 507 1.69 41.87 -18.52
CA GLY A 507 1.77 41.41 -17.13
C GLY A 507 0.63 41.92 -16.24
N ASN A 508 0.89 41.92 -14.92
CA ASN A 508 -0.08 42.40 -13.95
C ASN A 508 -0.17 43.94 -13.93
N TYR A 509 -1.21 44.46 -13.26
CA TYR A 509 -1.41 45.92 -13.20
C TYR A 509 -0.27 46.66 -12.48
N ARG A 510 0.40 46.04 -11.50
CA ARG A 510 1.56 46.62 -10.80
C ARG A 510 2.71 46.94 -11.75
N LEU A 511 2.94 46.08 -12.76
CA LEU A 511 3.92 46.34 -13.80
C LEU A 511 3.60 47.64 -14.59
N LEU A 512 2.33 47.81 -14.96
CA LEU A 512 1.89 48.99 -15.71
C LEU A 512 2.00 50.26 -14.87
N GLU A 513 1.53 50.20 -13.64
CA GLU A 513 1.59 51.33 -12.69
C GLU A 513 3.03 51.77 -12.41
N ALA A 514 3.96 50.83 -12.22
CA ALA A 514 5.39 51.12 -12.05
C ALA A 514 6.02 51.77 -13.26
N ASN A 515 5.44 51.63 -14.47
CA ASN A 515 5.89 52.26 -15.70
C ASN A 515 5.03 53.49 -16.10
N GLY A 516 4.16 53.97 -15.23
CA GLY A 516 3.33 55.16 -15.42
C GLY A 516 2.18 54.98 -16.42
N ILE A 517 1.79 53.73 -16.71
CA ILE A 517 0.71 53.42 -17.64
C ILE A 517 -0.58 53.23 -16.81
N LEU A 518 -1.53 54.14 -17.01
CA LEU A 518 -2.81 54.09 -16.29
C LEU A 518 -3.87 53.42 -17.14
N ARG A 519 -4.72 52.64 -16.50
CA ARG A 519 -5.94 52.10 -17.09
C ARG A 519 -7.09 53.09 -17.00
N THR A 520 -7.99 53.07 -17.95
CA THR A 520 -9.23 53.87 -17.89
C THR A 520 -10.18 53.30 -16.85
N GLU A 521 -11.18 54.07 -16.40
CA GLU A 521 -12.19 53.56 -15.44
C GLU A 521 -12.99 52.42 -16.04
N GLU A 522 -13.31 52.49 -17.35
CA GLU A 522 -13.98 51.37 -18.04
C GLU A 522 -13.14 50.10 -18.04
N GLN A 523 -11.81 50.20 -18.32
CA GLN A 523 -10.91 49.03 -18.26
C GLN A 523 -10.78 48.47 -16.84
N ARG A 524 -10.89 49.33 -15.84
CA ARG A 524 -10.92 48.92 -14.44
C ARG A 524 -12.18 48.08 -14.15
N GLU A 525 -13.35 48.61 -14.50
CA GLU A 525 -14.64 47.89 -14.30
C GLU A 525 -14.67 46.57 -15.06
N GLN A 526 -14.15 46.55 -16.30
CA GLN A 526 -14.05 45.31 -17.10
C GLN A 526 -13.09 44.31 -16.43
N ALA A 527 -11.91 44.74 -15.99
CA ALA A 527 -10.97 43.85 -15.31
C ALA A 527 -11.53 43.32 -14.00
N ASP A 528 -12.19 44.16 -13.18
CA ASP A 528 -12.82 43.77 -11.93
C ASP A 528 -13.97 42.76 -12.19
N SER A 529 -14.79 42.96 -13.22
CA SER A 529 -15.84 42.03 -13.64
C SER A 529 -15.27 40.70 -14.07
N LEU A 530 -14.21 40.69 -14.87
CA LEU A 530 -13.51 39.47 -15.29
C LEU A 530 -12.93 38.71 -14.09
N GLN A 531 -12.28 39.40 -13.15
CA GLN A 531 -11.73 38.81 -11.94
C GLN A 531 -12.81 38.19 -11.03
N LEU A 532 -13.97 38.86 -10.89
CA LEU A 532 -15.11 38.34 -10.18
C LEU A 532 -15.67 37.05 -10.82
N SER A 533 -15.47 36.83 -12.12
CA SER A 533 -15.81 35.57 -12.80
C SER A 533 -14.77 34.47 -12.61
N GLY A 534 -13.71 34.70 -11.80
CA GLY A 534 -12.65 33.71 -11.53
C GLY A 534 -11.54 33.64 -12.58
N THR A 535 -11.40 34.71 -13.42
CA THR A 535 -10.33 34.79 -14.42
C THR A 535 -9.13 35.59 -13.91
N THR A 536 -7.94 35.23 -14.33
CA THR A 536 -6.71 36.06 -14.16
C THR A 536 -6.65 37.02 -15.31
N VAL A 537 -6.52 38.32 -15.02
CA VAL A 537 -6.42 39.36 -16.02
C VAL A 537 -4.95 39.78 -16.21
N VAL A 538 -4.44 39.62 -17.43
CA VAL A 538 -3.12 40.09 -17.88
C VAL A 538 -3.34 41.29 -18.79
N TYR A 539 -2.56 42.34 -18.57
CA TYR A 539 -2.65 43.57 -19.31
C TYR A 539 -1.58 43.58 -20.39
N PHE A 540 -1.98 43.94 -21.61
CA PHE A 540 -1.06 44.25 -22.70
C PHE A 540 -1.11 45.76 -22.98
N ALA A 541 0.04 46.41 -22.90
CA ALA A 541 0.12 47.87 -22.99
C ALA A 541 1.34 48.35 -23.78
N ASN A 542 1.25 49.58 -24.34
CA ASN A 542 2.39 50.31 -24.81
C ASN A 542 2.67 51.54 -23.89
N ARG A 543 3.61 52.43 -24.26
CA ARG A 543 3.93 53.62 -23.44
C ARG A 543 2.77 54.58 -23.22
N ARG A 544 1.71 54.51 -24.03
CA ARG A 544 0.63 55.49 -24.03
C ARG A 544 -0.61 55.00 -23.30
N GLN A 545 -0.95 53.72 -23.50
CA GLN A 545 -2.22 53.17 -23.02
C GLN A 545 -2.21 51.64 -22.90
N VAL A 546 -3.18 51.11 -22.20
CA VAL A 546 -3.49 49.69 -22.19
C VAL A 546 -4.20 49.34 -23.50
N LEU A 547 -3.63 48.41 -24.26
CA LEU A 547 -4.09 47.96 -25.57
C LEU A 547 -5.13 46.85 -25.48
N ALA A 548 -4.93 45.92 -24.53
CA ALA A 548 -5.87 44.82 -24.30
C ALA A 548 -5.84 44.30 -22.86
N LEU A 549 -6.97 43.76 -22.41
CA LEU A 549 -7.15 42.93 -21.23
C LEU A 549 -7.26 41.52 -21.70
N ILE A 550 -6.36 40.65 -21.27
CA ILE A 550 -6.36 39.22 -21.61
C ILE A 550 -6.89 38.46 -20.40
N ALA A 551 -8.07 37.86 -20.55
CA ALA A 551 -8.72 37.07 -19.52
C ALA A 551 -8.31 35.60 -19.67
N LEU A 552 -7.57 35.09 -18.69
CA LEU A 552 -7.14 33.70 -18.64
C LEU A 552 -7.86 32.97 -17.51
N ALA A 553 -8.34 31.79 -17.78
CA ALA A 553 -8.97 30.93 -16.77
C ALA A 553 -8.36 29.54 -16.79
N ASP A 554 -8.05 29.03 -15.62
CA ASP A 554 -7.73 27.62 -15.45
C ASP A 554 -9.03 26.86 -15.14
N ARG A 555 -9.33 25.89 -15.95
CA ARG A 555 -10.62 25.15 -15.91
C ARG A 555 -10.70 24.32 -14.63
N ILE A 556 -11.79 24.47 -13.87
CA ILE A 556 -12.08 23.59 -12.73
C ILE A 556 -12.41 22.18 -13.26
N LYS A 557 -11.74 21.17 -12.72
CA LYS A 557 -11.99 19.77 -13.08
C LYS A 557 -13.44 19.36 -12.76
N ALA A 558 -14.05 18.59 -13.62
CA ALA A 558 -15.48 18.24 -13.54
C ALA A 558 -15.89 17.56 -12.21
N GLY A 559 -14.99 16.83 -11.59
CA GLY A 559 -15.25 16.13 -10.32
C GLY A 559 -15.01 16.95 -9.04
N SER A 560 -14.50 18.18 -9.13
CA SER A 560 -14.03 18.95 -7.95
C SER A 560 -15.12 19.26 -6.95
N GLU A 561 -16.28 19.76 -7.40
CA GLU A 561 -17.42 20.08 -6.55
C GLU A 561 -17.95 18.83 -5.82
N SER A 562 -18.15 17.74 -6.57
CA SER A 562 -18.60 16.46 -6.01
C SER A 562 -17.64 15.91 -4.96
N ALA A 563 -16.32 15.97 -5.22
CA ALA A 563 -15.31 15.51 -4.29
C ALA A 563 -15.31 16.30 -2.98
N VAL A 564 -15.40 17.65 -3.07
CA VAL A 564 -15.48 18.52 -1.90
C VAL A 564 -16.70 18.19 -1.07
N HIS A 565 -17.88 18.09 -1.68
CA HIS A 565 -19.11 17.73 -0.99
C HIS A 565 -19.03 16.36 -0.31
N GLN A 566 -18.47 15.35 -0.96
CA GLN A 566 -18.28 14.02 -0.38
C GLN A 566 -17.32 14.05 0.83
N LEU A 567 -16.23 14.84 0.78
CA LEU A 567 -15.29 14.99 1.90
C LEU A 567 -15.96 15.68 3.09
N GLN A 568 -16.71 16.76 2.82
CA GLN A 568 -17.47 17.48 3.86
C GLN A 568 -18.54 16.58 4.49
N ALA A 569 -19.26 15.79 3.69
CA ALA A 569 -20.23 14.80 4.18
C ALA A 569 -19.57 13.70 5.04
N GLN A 570 -18.29 13.41 4.81
CA GLN A 570 -17.50 12.52 5.66
C GLN A 570 -16.99 13.17 6.96
N GLY A 571 -17.32 14.43 7.22
CA GLY A 571 -16.90 15.20 8.40
C GLY A 571 -15.46 15.70 8.32
N ILE A 572 -14.95 15.95 7.11
CA ILE A 572 -13.61 16.48 6.87
C ILE A 572 -13.71 17.95 6.48
N GLU A 573 -12.94 18.80 7.12
CA GLU A 573 -12.81 20.20 6.75
C GLU A 573 -11.93 20.32 5.49
N VAL A 574 -12.42 21.03 4.48
CA VAL A 574 -11.67 21.23 3.22
C VAL A 574 -11.19 22.67 3.15
N TYR A 575 -9.90 22.83 2.90
CA TYR A 575 -9.21 24.10 2.76
C TYR A 575 -8.63 24.19 1.34
N MET A 576 -8.67 25.38 0.73
CA MET A 576 -8.01 25.65 -0.54
C MET A 576 -6.86 26.65 -0.33
N LEU A 577 -5.68 26.33 -0.84
CA LEU A 577 -4.53 27.23 -0.88
C LEU A 577 -4.20 27.59 -2.34
N THR A 578 -3.81 28.86 -2.56
CA THR A 578 -3.42 29.33 -3.89
C THR A 578 -2.49 30.52 -3.81
N GLY A 579 -1.60 30.67 -4.80
CA GLY A 579 -0.82 31.87 -5.03
C GLY A 579 -1.61 32.99 -5.74
N ASP A 580 -2.83 32.73 -6.21
CA ASP A 580 -3.67 33.72 -6.88
C ASP A 580 -4.15 34.81 -5.91
N ASN A 581 -4.65 35.89 -6.48
CA ASN A 581 -5.28 36.99 -5.73
C ASN A 581 -6.57 36.51 -5.02
N ALA A 582 -6.96 37.26 -3.98
CA ALA A 582 -8.11 36.92 -3.13
C ALA A 582 -9.44 36.87 -3.88
N VAL A 583 -9.64 37.66 -4.93
CA VAL A 583 -10.88 37.71 -5.69
C VAL A 583 -11.08 36.45 -6.51
N THR A 584 -10.06 36.02 -7.25
CA THR A 584 -10.06 34.79 -8.03
C THR A 584 -10.18 33.55 -7.12
N ALA A 585 -9.45 33.54 -6.00
CA ALA A 585 -9.51 32.46 -5.01
C ALA A 585 -10.92 32.30 -4.47
N ARG A 586 -11.59 33.40 -4.10
CA ARG A 586 -12.97 33.40 -3.62
C ARG A 586 -13.94 32.85 -4.65
N ALA A 587 -13.84 33.31 -5.90
CA ALA A 587 -14.72 32.87 -6.97
C ALA A 587 -14.64 31.36 -7.22
N VAL A 588 -13.43 30.79 -7.17
CA VAL A 588 -13.24 29.33 -7.28
C VAL A 588 -13.80 28.62 -6.05
N ALA A 589 -13.48 29.09 -4.83
CA ALA A 589 -13.93 28.48 -3.59
C ALA A 589 -15.48 28.44 -3.47
N ASP A 590 -16.12 29.55 -3.78
CA ASP A 590 -17.58 29.67 -3.76
C ASP A 590 -18.23 28.70 -4.78
N ARG A 591 -17.63 28.56 -5.97
CA ARG A 591 -18.15 27.67 -7.03
C ARG A 591 -18.11 26.19 -6.67
N ILE A 592 -17.10 25.75 -5.92
CA ILE A 592 -16.94 24.34 -5.51
C ILE A 592 -17.38 24.06 -4.08
N GLY A 593 -17.91 25.06 -3.36
CA GLY A 593 -18.45 24.92 -2.01
C GLY A 593 -17.38 24.81 -0.91
N ILE A 594 -16.17 25.38 -1.11
CA ILE A 594 -15.14 25.46 -0.08
C ILE A 594 -15.31 26.73 0.74
N LYS A 595 -15.49 26.60 2.08
CA LYS A 595 -15.66 27.71 3.00
C LYS A 595 -14.35 28.37 3.44
N HIS A 596 -13.27 27.62 3.45
CA HIS A 596 -11.97 28.05 3.97
C HIS A 596 -10.94 28.09 2.85
N TYR A 597 -10.43 29.27 2.53
CA TYR A 597 -9.37 29.42 1.54
C TYR A 597 -8.33 30.45 1.99
N ARG A 598 -7.12 30.36 1.46
CA ARG A 598 -6.04 31.32 1.61
C ARG A 598 -5.48 31.65 0.21
N ALA A 599 -5.35 32.95 -0.06
CA ALA A 599 -4.85 33.49 -1.32
C ALA A 599 -3.47 34.13 -1.15
N GLU A 600 -2.80 34.41 -2.25
CA GLU A 600 -1.50 35.10 -2.32
C GLU A 600 -0.40 34.42 -1.52
N MET A 601 -0.44 33.06 -1.43
CA MET A 601 0.48 32.27 -0.63
C MET A 601 1.74 31.90 -1.41
N MET A 602 2.89 32.10 -0.78
CA MET A 602 4.17 31.56 -1.21
C MET A 602 4.28 30.05 -0.81
N PRO A 603 5.17 29.26 -1.44
CA PRO A 603 5.36 27.86 -1.09
C PRO A 603 5.66 27.60 0.41
N SER A 604 6.45 28.49 1.06
CA SER A 604 6.73 28.47 2.50
C SER A 604 5.47 28.63 3.35
N ASP A 605 4.59 29.58 2.95
CA ASP A 605 3.39 29.93 3.71
C ASP A 605 2.39 28.76 3.76
N LYS A 606 2.35 27.96 2.66
CA LYS A 606 1.54 26.74 2.59
C LYS A 606 1.98 25.72 3.66
N SER A 607 3.29 25.53 3.84
CA SER A 607 3.84 24.64 4.86
C SER A 607 3.52 25.14 6.28
N ASP A 608 3.64 26.46 6.51
CA ASP A 608 3.36 27.06 7.82
C ASP A 608 1.87 26.99 8.17
N PHE A 609 0.97 27.13 7.20
CA PHE A 609 -0.46 26.92 7.41
C PHE A 609 -0.79 25.47 7.81
N ILE A 610 -0.12 24.47 7.24
CA ILE A 610 -0.26 23.07 7.65
C ILE A 610 0.16 22.92 9.11
N LYS A 611 1.31 23.49 9.52
CA LYS A 611 1.77 23.49 10.92
C LYS A 611 0.76 24.14 11.85
N GLU A 612 0.14 25.25 11.41
CA GLU A 612 -0.93 25.92 12.18
C GLU A 612 -2.10 24.97 12.45
N LEU A 613 -2.60 24.27 11.43
CA LEU A 613 -3.68 23.29 11.59
C LEU A 613 -3.26 22.10 12.48
N GLN A 614 -2.03 21.61 12.35
CA GLN A 614 -1.48 20.55 13.19
C GLN A 614 -1.35 21.00 14.66
N SER A 615 -0.97 22.26 14.91
CA SER A 615 -0.90 22.82 16.28
C SER A 615 -2.25 22.89 16.98
N GLN A 616 -3.34 22.96 16.19
CA GLN A 616 -4.73 22.87 16.66
C GLN A 616 -5.18 21.42 16.96
N GLY A 617 -4.27 20.44 16.84
CA GLY A 617 -4.55 19.02 17.05
C GLY A 617 -5.26 18.32 15.89
N LYS A 618 -5.30 18.92 14.70
CA LYS A 618 -5.89 18.31 13.50
C LYS A 618 -4.86 17.45 12.78
N TRP A 619 -5.28 16.29 12.32
CA TRP A 619 -4.54 15.48 11.36
C TRP A 619 -4.82 16.03 9.96
N VAL A 620 -3.77 16.43 9.26
CA VAL A 620 -3.86 17.18 8.00
C VAL A 620 -3.36 16.32 6.83
N ALA A 621 -4.17 16.23 5.78
CA ALA A 621 -3.70 15.75 4.49
C ALA A 621 -3.49 16.95 3.54
N MET A 622 -2.36 16.97 2.83
CA MET A 622 -2.10 17.90 1.73
C MET A 622 -2.23 17.20 0.39
N VAL A 623 -2.95 17.82 -0.53
CA VAL A 623 -3.12 17.35 -1.91
C VAL A 623 -2.58 18.39 -2.86
N GLY A 624 -1.63 18.00 -3.71
CA GLY A 624 -0.96 18.88 -4.66
C GLY A 624 -0.39 18.13 -5.86
N ASP A 625 0.18 18.88 -6.83
CA ASP A 625 0.87 18.32 -8.01
C ASP A 625 2.37 18.03 -7.76
N GLY A 626 2.91 18.46 -6.63
CA GLY A 626 4.24 18.15 -6.12
C GLY A 626 5.37 19.07 -6.57
N ILE A 627 5.23 19.87 -7.59
CA ILE A 627 6.32 20.76 -8.07
C ILE A 627 6.46 21.97 -7.14
N ASN A 628 5.36 22.67 -6.88
CA ASN A 628 5.34 23.87 -6.07
C ASN A 628 5.00 23.62 -4.60
N ASP A 629 4.50 22.42 -4.28
CA ASP A 629 3.93 22.07 -2.98
C ASP A 629 4.79 21.09 -2.18
N SER A 630 6.00 20.77 -2.63
CA SER A 630 6.87 19.75 -2.01
C SER A 630 7.11 19.97 -0.52
N GLN A 631 7.29 21.21 -0.07
CA GLN A 631 7.45 21.53 1.36
C GLN A 631 6.16 21.31 2.15
N ALA A 632 5.01 21.67 1.60
CA ALA A 632 3.71 21.48 2.20
C ALA A 632 3.34 19.98 2.26
N LEU A 633 3.61 19.24 1.18
CA LEU A 633 3.43 17.79 1.13
C LEU A 633 4.30 17.06 2.17
N ALA A 634 5.56 17.47 2.32
CA ALA A 634 6.47 16.89 3.31
C ALA A 634 6.03 17.20 4.77
N GLN A 635 5.43 18.36 5.02
CA GLN A 635 4.96 18.78 6.35
C GLN A 635 3.69 18.06 6.76
N ALA A 636 2.79 17.72 5.83
CA ALA A 636 1.50 17.11 6.14
C ALA A 636 1.64 15.69 6.74
N ASP A 637 0.68 15.31 7.60
CA ASP A 637 0.62 13.96 8.17
C ASP A 637 0.45 12.91 7.06
N VAL A 638 -0.36 13.24 6.04
CA VAL A 638 -0.52 12.43 4.83
C VAL A 638 -0.39 13.33 3.60
N SER A 639 0.57 13.02 2.72
CA SER A 639 0.72 13.70 1.44
C SER A 639 0.08 12.88 0.32
N ILE A 640 -0.66 13.57 -0.55
CA ILE A 640 -1.37 12.98 -1.68
C ILE A 640 -0.96 13.74 -2.95
N ALA A 641 -0.31 13.05 -3.89
CA ALA A 641 -0.02 13.59 -5.21
C ALA A 641 -1.13 13.24 -6.19
N MET A 642 -1.45 14.19 -7.07
CA MET A 642 -2.50 14.05 -8.08
C MET A 642 -1.92 13.80 -9.47
N GLY A 643 -2.47 12.76 -10.15
CA GLY A 643 -2.45 12.60 -11.59
C GLY A 643 -1.09 12.45 -12.22
N GLN A 644 -0.91 13.02 -13.39
CA GLN A 644 0.31 13.02 -14.21
C GLN A 644 1.45 13.87 -13.62
N GLY A 645 1.48 13.98 -12.28
CA GLY A 645 2.54 14.66 -11.55
C GLY A 645 3.91 14.15 -11.99
N THR A 646 4.90 15.03 -12.01
CA THR A 646 6.28 14.69 -12.30
C THR A 646 6.74 13.52 -11.44
N ASP A 647 7.72 12.74 -11.91
CA ASP A 647 8.36 11.66 -11.15
C ASP A 647 8.72 12.11 -9.71
N ILE A 648 9.04 13.41 -9.54
CA ILE A 648 9.33 14.06 -8.24
C ILE A 648 8.13 14.02 -7.29
N ALA A 649 6.91 14.26 -7.78
CA ALA A 649 5.70 14.23 -6.94
C ALA A 649 5.39 12.82 -6.45
N MET A 650 5.58 11.81 -7.30
CA MET A 650 5.41 10.42 -6.93
C MET A 650 6.45 9.97 -5.89
N ASP A 651 7.65 10.53 -5.92
CA ASP A 651 8.71 10.19 -4.96
C ASP A 651 8.48 10.81 -3.58
N VAL A 652 7.89 11.98 -3.49
CA VAL A 652 7.67 12.70 -2.21
C VAL A 652 6.36 12.30 -1.55
N ALA A 653 5.30 12.04 -2.33
CA ALA A 653 3.98 11.75 -1.79
C ALA A 653 3.89 10.35 -1.16
N LYS A 654 3.16 10.26 -0.06
CA LYS A 654 2.81 9.00 0.62
C LYS A 654 1.69 8.23 -0.08
N ILE A 655 0.82 8.96 -0.77
CA ILE A 655 -0.27 8.40 -1.60
C ILE A 655 -0.24 9.10 -2.94
N THR A 656 -0.29 8.34 -4.03
CA THR A 656 -0.35 8.87 -5.39
C THR A 656 -1.66 8.43 -6.04
N LEU A 657 -2.43 9.40 -6.52
CA LEU A 657 -3.63 9.13 -7.31
C LEU A 657 -3.22 9.16 -8.79
N ILE A 658 -3.31 8.04 -9.49
CA ILE A 658 -2.88 7.96 -10.90
C ILE A 658 -3.79 8.83 -11.78
N THR A 659 -5.06 8.96 -11.38
CA THR A 659 -6.04 9.78 -12.10
C THR A 659 -6.00 11.23 -11.67
N SER A 660 -6.39 12.13 -12.57
CA SER A 660 -6.60 13.54 -12.24
C SER A 660 -7.97 13.83 -11.58
N ASP A 661 -8.81 12.80 -11.36
CA ASP A 661 -10.15 12.95 -10.77
C ASP A 661 -10.09 13.09 -9.25
N LEU A 662 -10.54 14.24 -8.74
CA LEU A 662 -10.61 14.50 -7.30
C LEU A 662 -11.53 13.54 -6.54
N ASN A 663 -12.53 12.93 -7.20
CA ASN A 663 -13.41 11.94 -6.57
C ASN A 663 -12.66 10.71 -6.06
N THR A 664 -11.41 10.52 -6.46
CA THR A 664 -10.53 9.47 -5.95
C THR A 664 -10.08 9.74 -4.51
N ILE A 665 -10.04 11.01 -4.06
CA ILE A 665 -9.66 11.37 -2.68
C ILE A 665 -10.69 10.86 -1.66
N PRO A 666 -12.00 11.14 -1.78
CA PRO A 666 -13.03 10.55 -0.91
C PRO A 666 -12.97 9.02 -0.88
N LYS A 667 -12.69 8.37 -2.02
CA LYS A 667 -12.52 6.92 -2.11
C LYS A 667 -11.30 6.44 -1.33
N ALA A 668 -10.17 7.14 -1.40
CA ALA A 668 -8.97 6.83 -0.63
C ALA A 668 -9.24 6.91 0.89
N VAL A 669 -9.94 7.96 1.34
CA VAL A 669 -10.36 8.10 2.74
C VAL A 669 -11.29 6.98 3.17
N ALA A 670 -12.28 6.63 2.34
CA ALA A 670 -13.22 5.54 2.62
C ALA A 670 -12.49 4.19 2.72
N LEU A 671 -11.54 3.93 1.82
CA LEU A 671 -10.69 2.73 1.85
C LEU A 671 -9.86 2.64 3.13
N SER A 672 -9.23 3.75 3.52
CA SER A 672 -8.47 3.83 4.77
C SER A 672 -9.35 3.53 5.99
N ARG A 673 -10.54 4.14 6.08
CA ARG A 673 -11.52 3.87 7.15
C ARG A 673 -11.96 2.42 7.20
N GLN A 674 -12.24 1.81 6.04
CA GLN A 674 -12.62 0.39 5.94
C GLN A 674 -11.47 -0.51 6.41
N THR A 675 -10.24 -0.22 6.02
CA THR A 675 -9.05 -0.98 6.39
C THR A 675 -8.76 -0.85 7.89
N ALA A 676 -8.78 0.36 8.43
CA ALA A 676 -8.59 0.61 9.85
C ALA A 676 -9.67 -0.04 10.73
N ALA A 677 -10.93 -0.06 10.27
CA ALA A 677 -12.01 -0.76 10.94
C ALA A 677 -11.80 -2.28 10.93
N ALA A 678 -11.36 -2.84 9.79
CA ALA A 678 -11.05 -4.25 9.69
C ALA A 678 -9.87 -4.65 10.58
N ILE A 679 -8.81 -3.83 10.67
CA ILE A 679 -7.68 -4.06 11.60
C ILE A 679 -8.18 -4.13 13.04
N ARG A 680 -8.99 -3.16 13.48
CA ARG A 680 -9.55 -3.16 14.85
C ARG A 680 -10.42 -4.40 15.13
N GLN A 681 -11.26 -4.79 14.18
CA GLN A 681 -12.07 -6.00 14.29
C GLN A 681 -11.21 -7.27 14.33
N ASN A 682 -10.19 -7.34 13.50
CA ASN A 682 -9.25 -8.47 13.50
C ASN A 682 -8.51 -8.61 14.82
N LEU A 683 -8.03 -7.50 15.38
CA LEU A 683 -7.38 -7.48 16.69
C LEU A 683 -8.35 -7.90 17.80
N PHE A 684 -9.58 -7.40 17.77
CA PHE A 684 -10.62 -7.83 18.70
C PHE A 684 -10.82 -9.35 18.65
N TRP A 685 -11.03 -9.94 17.46
CA TRP A 685 -11.18 -11.38 17.30
C TRP A 685 -9.93 -12.16 17.71
N ALA A 686 -8.74 -11.65 17.39
CA ALA A 686 -7.49 -12.31 17.77
C ALA A 686 -7.29 -12.38 19.30
N PHE A 687 -7.75 -11.38 20.05
CA PHE A 687 -7.59 -11.32 21.50
C PHE A 687 -8.73 -11.98 22.27
N ILE A 688 -9.97 -11.87 21.81
CA ILE A 688 -11.14 -12.29 22.58
C ILE A 688 -11.14 -13.81 22.86
N TYR A 689 -10.68 -14.60 21.88
CA TYR A 689 -10.53 -16.05 22.05
C TYR A 689 -9.57 -16.40 23.19
N ASN A 690 -8.46 -15.68 23.30
CA ASN A 690 -7.47 -15.88 24.36
C ASN A 690 -7.97 -15.34 25.70
N LEU A 691 -8.58 -14.17 25.72
CA LEU A 691 -9.07 -13.51 26.94
C LEU A 691 -10.14 -14.35 27.65
N ILE A 692 -11.04 -14.97 26.88
CA ILE A 692 -12.07 -15.88 27.43
C ILE A 692 -11.51 -17.28 27.63
N GLY A 693 -10.69 -17.76 26.70
CA GLY A 693 -10.22 -19.12 26.66
C GLY A 693 -9.23 -19.47 27.76
N ILE A 694 -8.31 -18.56 28.12
CA ILE A 694 -7.31 -18.81 29.18
C ILE A 694 -7.95 -19.07 30.55
N PRO A 695 -8.88 -18.26 31.06
CA PRO A 695 -9.57 -18.56 32.31
C PRO A 695 -10.39 -19.88 32.28
N LEU A 696 -11.05 -20.15 31.14
CA LEU A 696 -11.77 -21.42 30.97
C LEU A 696 -10.83 -22.63 30.98
N ALA A 697 -9.70 -22.54 30.30
CA ALA A 697 -8.66 -23.54 30.27
C ALA A 697 -8.00 -23.75 31.64
N ALA A 698 -7.83 -22.69 32.42
CA ALA A 698 -7.34 -22.75 33.77
C ALA A 698 -8.35 -23.43 34.76
N GLY A 699 -9.61 -23.65 34.32
CA GLY A 699 -10.61 -24.39 35.09
C GLY A 699 -11.49 -23.50 35.99
N ILE A 700 -11.68 -22.21 35.64
CA ILE A 700 -12.48 -21.26 36.44
C ILE A 700 -13.94 -21.75 36.65
N LEU A 701 -14.48 -22.54 35.71
CA LEU A 701 -15.83 -23.11 35.81
C LEU A 701 -15.91 -24.41 36.58
N TYR A 702 -14.81 -25.03 36.93
CA TYR A 702 -14.79 -26.33 37.62
C TYR A 702 -15.48 -26.28 38.99
N PRO A 703 -15.26 -25.29 39.85
CA PRO A 703 -15.91 -25.22 41.14
C PRO A 703 -17.44 -25.11 41.08
N CYS A 704 -17.96 -24.52 39.98
CA CYS A 704 -19.40 -24.28 39.81
C CYS A 704 -20.13 -25.44 39.11
N CYS A 705 -19.52 -26.05 38.10
CA CYS A 705 -20.21 -27.02 37.25
C CYS A 705 -19.34 -28.23 36.83
N GLY A 706 -18.16 -28.44 37.44
CA GLY A 706 -17.27 -29.55 37.13
C GLY A 706 -16.69 -29.54 35.72
N PHE A 707 -16.80 -28.40 35.00
CA PHE A 707 -16.38 -28.31 33.61
C PHE A 707 -14.88 -27.95 33.48
N LEU A 708 -14.15 -28.78 32.74
CA LEU A 708 -12.79 -28.51 32.28
C LEU A 708 -12.77 -28.44 30.75
N LEU A 709 -12.07 -27.46 30.22
CA LEU A 709 -11.94 -27.29 28.77
C LEU A 709 -10.97 -28.35 28.20
N ASN A 710 -11.45 -29.10 27.22
CA ASN A 710 -10.62 -30.08 26.52
C ASN A 710 -9.57 -29.38 25.61
N PRO A 711 -8.28 -29.81 25.64
CA PRO A 711 -7.22 -29.26 24.82
C PRO A 711 -7.52 -29.29 23.30
N MET A 712 -8.27 -30.28 22.82
CA MET A 712 -8.69 -30.39 21.41
C MET A 712 -9.66 -29.27 21.02
N ILE A 713 -10.62 -28.94 21.89
CA ILE A 713 -11.55 -27.82 21.68
C ILE A 713 -10.78 -26.51 21.67
N ALA A 714 -9.80 -26.35 22.55
CA ALA A 714 -8.91 -25.20 22.59
C ALA A 714 -8.15 -25.04 21.26
N ALA A 715 -7.58 -26.12 20.72
CA ALA A 715 -6.87 -26.10 19.43
C ALA A 715 -7.79 -25.75 18.24
N ALA A 716 -9.01 -26.31 18.24
CA ALA A 716 -10.04 -25.99 17.25
C ALA A 716 -10.42 -24.50 17.29
N ALA A 717 -10.66 -23.93 18.47
CA ALA A 717 -10.96 -22.52 18.65
C ALA A 717 -9.84 -21.63 18.08
N MET A 718 -8.57 -22.00 18.28
CA MET A 718 -7.42 -21.26 17.74
C MET A 718 -7.34 -21.32 16.20
N ALA A 719 -7.64 -22.46 15.58
CA ALA A 719 -7.72 -22.58 14.14
C ALA A 719 -8.83 -21.69 13.58
N PHE A 720 -10.02 -21.66 14.19
CA PHE A 720 -11.13 -20.80 13.80
C PHE A 720 -10.82 -19.31 14.00
N SER A 721 -10.07 -18.93 15.02
CA SER A 721 -9.63 -17.55 15.24
C SER A 721 -8.85 -17.02 14.01
N SER A 722 -7.91 -17.80 13.49
CA SER A 722 -7.15 -17.43 12.29
C SER A 722 -8.03 -17.28 11.05
N VAL A 723 -8.99 -18.18 10.86
CA VAL A 723 -9.96 -18.13 9.75
C VAL A 723 -10.84 -16.89 9.83
N SER A 724 -11.30 -16.55 11.05
CA SER A 724 -12.15 -15.37 11.29
C SER A 724 -11.43 -14.07 10.91
N VAL A 725 -10.17 -13.91 11.29
CA VAL A 725 -9.34 -12.74 10.98
C VAL A 725 -9.13 -12.59 9.48
N VAL A 726 -8.79 -13.68 8.80
CA VAL A 726 -8.58 -13.65 7.35
C VAL A 726 -9.89 -13.40 6.61
N GLY A 727 -10.96 -14.08 6.98
CA GLY A 727 -12.29 -13.90 6.38
C GLY A 727 -12.76 -12.43 6.51
N ASN A 728 -12.57 -11.82 7.68
CA ASN A 728 -12.88 -10.41 7.89
C ASN A 728 -12.03 -9.48 7.02
N SER A 729 -10.73 -9.75 6.87
CA SER A 729 -9.86 -8.98 5.96
C SER A 729 -10.31 -9.08 4.51
N LEU A 730 -10.69 -10.26 4.04
CA LEU A 730 -11.17 -10.47 2.67
C LEU A 730 -12.50 -9.76 2.39
N ARG A 731 -13.32 -9.46 3.39
CA ARG A 731 -14.55 -8.65 3.25
C ARG A 731 -14.26 -7.25 2.70
N ILE A 732 -13.04 -6.71 2.92
CA ILE A 732 -12.65 -5.41 2.34
C ILE A 732 -12.77 -5.44 0.82
N LYS A 733 -12.43 -6.57 0.15
CA LYS A 733 -12.56 -6.70 -1.31
C LYS A 733 -14.00 -6.49 -1.81
N ALA A 734 -14.97 -7.00 -1.07
CA ALA A 734 -16.38 -6.98 -1.45
C ALA A 734 -17.11 -5.66 -1.12
N LYS A 735 -16.56 -4.84 -0.21
CA LYS A 735 -17.19 -3.55 0.14
C LYS A 735 -17.00 -2.55 -1.00
N LYS A 736 -18.01 -1.74 -1.30
CA LYS A 736 -17.87 -0.59 -2.21
C LYS A 736 -17.01 0.49 -1.55
N ILE A 737 -16.22 1.21 -2.36
CA ILE A 737 -15.43 2.37 -1.96
C ILE A 737 -16.15 3.62 -2.45
#